data_8239588799dc16a4d7c424cf0770ddd7
#
_entry.id   8239588799dc16a4d7c424cf0770ddd7
#
_cell.length_a   1.000
_cell.length_b   1.000
_cell.length_c   1.000
_cell.angle_alpha   90.00
_cell.angle_beta   90.00
_cell.angle_gamma   90.00
#
_symmetry.space_group_name_H-M   'P 1'
#
loop_
_entity.id
_entity.type
_entity.pdbx_description
1 polymer ?
#
loop_
_entity_poly.entity_id
_entity_poly.type
_entity_poly.pdbx_seq_one_letter_code
_entity_poly.pdbx_strand_id
1 'polypeptide(L)'
;MTDRKLITKLMLSCVLTTAMATAYGQQTPPPENPALKIYRAVPTKINDLIHTKLDVRFDYKKRYLYGKEWVTLKPHFYPTDSLRLDAKGMDLKNISVVKNGKNVPLKFTYQDSLSVAIKLDKVYRNNENYTIYIDYTAKPNELKAKGSAAINDAKGLYFINPDGTEKDKPTQIWTQGETESSSAWFPTIDKPSQKTTEEITMTVPAKYVTLSNGKLTAQKTNADGTRTDTWKQELPHSPYLFMMAVGDFKIYKDKWKDKEVSYYLEPKYAPYAKEIFSFTPEAIDFYSKTLGVDFPWVKYSQIVVRDYVSGAMENTSATLHGDYVQATHRELIDANYNNGRSTIVHELFHQWFGDYVTAESWSNLTVNESFANFSETIWAEHKYGKDEADAHNYADMQSYLRSPGANTKNLVRFYYADKEDVFDAVTYQKGGRILNMLRNYLGDAAFYKGLNIYLKTNAFKNGEAQQLRLAFEEASGQDLNWYFNQWYYGAGHPILNISYKWDEATKTETVYLKQTQDGQTFKLPIAIDVYQGGKKVRHKEWINDKVDSISYQLAGKPDLVNVDADKILLTKKTDNKTIDEFSFQYFNAPNYLDRYEAIEAAAADQTRPQAQKILIAALKDKYYGLRIKTIRALNLTKDDVRNAAQPILISLAQTDNNTLVRAAAITALGKLKASGNMTLFTQSMSSESYAVQGAALNAIALLDPAKALSLAKGLEKDNKGALTAAIMTLYTTNGNDAEWPFVYHAFVESGIQEKFNALKNFADMTAKVNKPEYAQQGIEELKNAGIKFKVYGAAPFVVTQLEGIKATRTTMKDDASAKAADDAIKAVNDAK
;
A
#
# COMPACT_ATOMS: atom_id res chain seq x y z
N MET A 1 60.64 -16.67 -20.60
CA MET A 1 60.24 -15.25 -20.85
C MET A 1 58.73 -15.06 -20.82
N THR A 2 58.00 -15.91 -20.13
CA THR A 2 56.50 -15.93 -20.13
C THR A 2 55.86 -15.60 -18.78
N ASP A 3 56.65 -15.43 -17.69
CA ASP A 3 56.08 -15.25 -16.35
C ASP A 3 56.04 -13.80 -15.80
N ARG A 4 56.72 -12.86 -16.47
CA ARG A 4 56.72 -11.45 -16.00
C ARG A 4 55.46 -10.63 -16.40
N LYS A 5 54.73 -11.00 -17.46
CA LYS A 5 53.52 -10.32 -17.90
C LYS A 5 52.24 -10.69 -17.11
N LEU A 6 52.24 -11.84 -16.47
CA LEU A 6 51.11 -12.32 -15.65
C LEU A 6 51.12 -11.65 -14.27
N ILE A 7 52.31 -11.49 -13.66
CA ILE A 7 52.50 -10.89 -12.33
C ILE A 7 52.18 -9.38 -12.38
N THR A 8 52.51 -8.69 -13.49
CA THR A 8 52.20 -7.24 -13.64
C THR A 8 50.72 -6.99 -13.85
N LYS A 9 49.94 -7.91 -14.44
CA LYS A 9 48.48 -7.80 -14.56
C LYS A 9 47.75 -8.12 -13.26
N LEU A 10 48.26 -9.02 -12.43
CA LEU A 10 47.71 -9.29 -11.11
C LEU A 10 47.98 -8.15 -10.10
N MET A 11 49.18 -7.52 -10.18
CA MET A 11 49.45 -6.37 -9.32
C MET A 11 48.69 -5.12 -9.72
N LEU A 12 48.40 -4.91 -11.02
CA LEU A 12 47.56 -3.79 -11.46
C LEU A 12 46.07 -3.99 -11.10
N SER A 13 45.60 -5.23 -11.07
CA SER A 13 44.22 -5.57 -10.62
C SER A 13 44.05 -5.39 -9.09
N CYS A 14 45.06 -5.69 -8.29
CA CYS A 14 45.01 -5.47 -6.84
C CYS A 14 45.14 -3.99 -6.46
N VAL A 15 45.86 -3.17 -7.23
CA VAL A 15 45.98 -1.72 -6.97
C VAL A 15 44.70 -0.98 -7.38
N LEU A 16 44.00 -1.44 -8.45
CA LEU A 16 42.70 -0.85 -8.79
C LEU A 16 41.57 -1.23 -7.81
N THR A 17 41.58 -2.41 -7.23
CA THR A 17 40.61 -2.83 -6.20
C THR A 17 40.84 -2.14 -4.85
N THR A 18 42.10 -1.87 -4.47
CA THR A 18 42.40 -1.06 -3.28
C THR A 18 42.14 0.43 -3.49
N ALA A 19 42.32 0.97 -4.69
CA ALA A 19 41.96 2.37 -5.00
C ALA A 19 40.43 2.60 -5.07
N MET A 20 39.63 1.59 -5.47
CA MET A 20 38.16 1.66 -5.36
C MET A 20 37.69 1.46 -3.92
N ALA A 21 38.38 0.66 -3.10
CA ALA A 21 38.00 0.51 -1.69
C ALA A 21 38.32 1.75 -0.83
N THR A 22 39.27 2.60 -1.26
CA THR A 22 39.58 3.87 -0.59
C THR A 22 38.77 5.05 -1.12
N ALA A 23 38.09 4.94 -2.26
CA ALA A 23 37.14 5.95 -2.74
C ALA A 23 35.73 5.83 -2.12
N TYR A 24 35.42 4.73 -1.41
CA TYR A 24 34.29 4.64 -0.47
C TYR A 24 34.66 5.13 0.93
N GLY A 25 35.69 5.98 1.03
CA GLY A 25 36.13 6.57 2.26
C GLY A 25 35.19 7.69 2.71
N GLN A 26 34.55 7.45 3.87
CA GLN A 26 34.00 8.45 4.78
C GLN A 26 33.05 9.49 4.11
N GLN A 27 31.92 9.04 3.61
CA GLN A 27 30.75 9.90 3.74
C GLN A 27 30.52 10.07 5.25
N THR A 28 30.84 11.23 5.80
CA THR A 28 30.35 11.65 7.11
C THR A 28 28.83 11.36 7.08
N PRO A 29 28.29 10.60 8.07
CA PRO A 29 26.86 10.38 8.12
C PRO A 29 26.20 11.75 8.01
N PRO A 30 25.11 11.88 7.24
CA PRO A 30 24.40 13.14 7.11
C PRO A 30 24.13 13.68 8.53
N PRO A 31 24.24 14.99 8.77
CA PRO A 31 24.02 15.55 10.10
C PRO A 31 22.68 15.08 10.62
N GLU A 32 22.66 14.56 11.83
CA GLU A 32 21.46 14.04 12.47
C GLU A 32 20.37 15.14 12.49
N ASN A 33 19.20 14.83 11.93
CA ASN A 33 18.11 15.80 11.88
C ASN A 33 17.67 16.19 13.31
N PRO A 34 17.84 17.46 13.75
CA PRO A 34 17.50 17.87 15.13
C PRO A 34 16.04 17.61 15.48
N ALA A 35 15.13 17.57 14.51
CA ALA A 35 13.71 17.31 14.72
C ALA A 35 13.44 15.89 15.27
N LEU A 36 14.33 14.92 14.99
CA LEU A 36 14.26 13.57 15.56
C LEU A 36 14.55 13.50 17.07
N LYS A 37 15.08 14.58 17.67
CA LYS A 37 15.32 14.68 19.12
C LYS A 37 14.15 15.29 19.88
N ILE A 38 13.11 15.74 19.19
CA ILE A 38 11.94 16.36 19.81
C ILE A 38 10.93 15.29 20.19
N TYR A 39 10.65 15.16 21.49
CA TYR A 39 9.55 14.33 21.96
C TYR A 39 8.20 14.94 21.54
N ARG A 40 7.44 14.20 20.76
CA ARG A 40 6.12 14.61 20.22
C ARG A 40 5.02 14.23 21.20
N ALA A 41 4.96 14.95 22.32
CA ALA A 41 3.88 14.76 23.28
C ALA A 41 2.50 15.03 22.65
N VAL A 42 1.48 14.38 23.20
CA VAL A 42 0.08 14.72 22.87
C VAL A 42 -0.19 16.17 23.24
N PRO A 43 -0.74 17.00 22.35
CA PRO A 43 -1.04 18.39 22.67
C PRO A 43 -2.01 18.51 23.85
N THR A 44 -1.73 19.43 24.77
CA THR A 44 -2.62 19.71 25.90
C THR A 44 -4.00 20.11 25.40
N LYS A 45 -5.05 19.41 25.85
CA LYS A 45 -6.43 19.73 25.53
C LYS A 45 -6.89 20.89 26.41
N ILE A 46 -7.07 22.07 25.80
CA ILE A 46 -7.64 23.26 26.47
C ILE A 46 -9.15 23.31 26.25
N ASN A 47 -9.58 23.04 25.03
CA ASN A 47 -10.98 22.98 24.64
C ASN A 47 -11.28 21.65 23.94
N ASP A 48 -12.50 21.14 24.10
CA ASP A 48 -13.04 19.99 23.37
C ASP A 48 -14.03 20.48 22.32
N LEU A 49 -13.96 19.90 21.12
CA LEU A 49 -14.97 20.01 20.10
C LEU A 49 -16.23 19.22 20.50
N ILE A 50 -17.41 19.74 20.24
CA ILE A 50 -18.71 19.10 20.51
C ILE A 50 -19.50 18.91 19.23
N HIS A 51 -19.65 19.97 18.41
CA HIS A 51 -20.39 19.94 17.16
C HIS A 51 -19.81 20.93 16.17
N THR A 52 -19.62 20.49 14.93
CA THR A 52 -19.17 21.32 13.82
C THR A 52 -20.23 21.35 12.74
N LYS A 53 -20.73 22.55 12.42
CA LYS A 53 -21.68 22.78 11.35
C LYS A 53 -21.06 23.69 10.29
N LEU A 54 -21.10 23.24 9.03
CA LEU A 54 -20.52 23.93 7.87
C LEU A 54 -21.63 24.23 6.84
N ASP A 55 -21.60 25.43 6.24
CA ASP A 55 -22.36 25.81 5.04
C ASP A 55 -21.36 26.31 3.99
N VAL A 56 -21.18 25.54 2.91
CA VAL A 56 -20.10 25.73 1.95
C VAL A 56 -20.59 25.86 0.51
N ARG A 57 -19.86 26.70 -0.26
CA ARG A 57 -20.02 26.90 -1.71
C ARG A 57 -18.65 26.92 -2.38
N PHE A 58 -18.61 26.55 -3.65
CA PHE A 58 -17.37 26.39 -4.38
C PHE A 58 -17.24 27.38 -5.54
N ASP A 59 -16.06 27.99 -5.67
CA ASP A 59 -15.68 28.75 -6.85
C ASP A 59 -14.73 27.89 -7.69
N TYR A 60 -15.23 27.23 -8.71
CA TYR A 60 -14.46 26.34 -9.59
C TYR A 60 -13.32 27.06 -10.31
N LYS A 61 -13.54 28.32 -10.73
CA LYS A 61 -12.54 29.10 -11.47
C LYS A 61 -11.37 29.54 -10.59
N LYS A 62 -11.67 30.01 -9.37
CA LYS A 62 -10.63 30.41 -8.39
C LYS A 62 -10.09 29.21 -7.62
N ARG A 63 -10.81 28.09 -7.61
CA ARG A 63 -10.54 26.91 -6.78
C ARG A 63 -10.58 27.27 -5.29
N TYR A 64 -11.65 27.99 -4.87
CA TYR A 64 -11.88 28.45 -3.52
C TYR A 64 -13.14 27.82 -2.94
N LEU A 65 -13.16 27.71 -1.60
CA LEU A 65 -14.35 27.38 -0.83
C LEU A 65 -14.75 28.63 -0.02
N TYR A 66 -16.00 29.04 -0.17
CA TYR A 66 -16.63 30.04 0.69
C TYR A 66 -17.42 29.32 1.77
N GLY A 67 -16.98 29.50 3.04
CA GLY A 67 -17.50 28.76 4.18
C GLY A 67 -18.10 29.67 5.25
N LYS A 68 -19.17 29.18 5.86
CA LYS A 68 -19.67 29.63 7.15
C LYS A 68 -19.65 28.45 8.09
N GLU A 69 -19.09 28.65 9.27
CA GLU A 69 -18.95 27.62 10.27
C GLU A 69 -19.61 28.05 11.58
N TRP A 70 -20.24 27.10 12.25
CA TRP A 70 -20.67 27.16 13.63
C TRP A 70 -20.01 26.00 14.37
N VAL A 71 -18.95 26.29 15.13
CA VAL A 71 -18.25 25.29 15.93
C VAL A 71 -18.65 25.46 17.40
N THR A 72 -19.21 24.41 17.99
CA THR A 72 -19.57 24.35 19.41
C THR A 72 -18.48 23.63 20.19
N LEU A 73 -18.00 24.27 21.26
CA LEU A 73 -16.91 23.78 22.09
C LEU A 73 -17.26 23.92 23.58
N LYS A 74 -16.43 23.32 24.41
CA LYS A 74 -16.36 23.56 25.88
C LYS A 74 -14.91 23.51 26.34
N PRO A 75 -14.55 24.15 27.46
CA PRO A 75 -13.28 23.91 28.13
C PRO A 75 -13.11 22.43 28.50
N HIS A 76 -11.91 21.86 28.29
CA HIS A 76 -11.66 20.46 28.64
C HIS A 76 -11.73 20.23 30.16
N PHE A 77 -10.98 20.98 30.95
CA PHE A 77 -10.98 20.88 32.40
C PHE A 77 -10.94 22.25 33.10
N TYR A 78 -9.88 23.02 32.88
CA TYR A 78 -9.73 24.34 33.50
C TYR A 78 -10.58 25.40 32.82
N PRO A 79 -11.16 26.34 33.61
CA PRO A 79 -11.86 27.49 33.02
C PRO A 79 -10.93 28.27 32.10
N THR A 80 -11.47 28.71 30.93
CA THR A 80 -10.69 29.49 29.97
C THR A 80 -11.53 30.56 29.26
N ASP A 81 -10.90 31.62 28.85
CA ASP A 81 -11.43 32.65 27.96
C ASP A 81 -10.62 32.71 26.65
N SER A 82 -9.87 31.63 26.34
CA SER A 82 -9.02 31.54 25.17
C SER A 82 -9.38 30.32 24.36
N LEU A 83 -9.47 30.49 23.03
CA LEU A 83 -9.63 29.43 22.04
C LEU A 83 -8.57 29.59 20.96
N ARG A 84 -7.94 28.50 20.57
CA ARG A 84 -7.07 28.42 19.39
C ARG A 84 -7.63 27.37 18.43
N LEU A 85 -7.79 27.74 17.16
CA LEU A 85 -8.16 26.85 16.06
C LEU A 85 -7.05 26.82 15.03
N ASP A 86 -6.79 25.66 14.46
CA ASP A 86 -5.97 25.51 13.26
C ASP A 86 -6.78 26.02 12.05
N ALA A 87 -6.18 26.85 11.22
CA ALA A 87 -6.80 27.47 10.03
C ALA A 87 -5.69 27.83 9.05
N LYS A 88 -5.46 26.99 8.04
CA LYS A 88 -4.30 27.10 7.16
C LYS A 88 -4.61 27.86 5.88
N GLY A 89 -3.95 29.00 5.66
CA GLY A 89 -4.03 29.76 4.43
C GLY A 89 -5.41 30.32 4.06
N MET A 90 -6.23 30.69 5.07
CA MET A 90 -7.60 31.18 4.88
C MET A 90 -7.70 32.70 4.98
N ASP A 91 -8.72 33.29 4.35
CA ASP A 91 -9.18 34.63 4.70
C ASP A 91 -10.28 34.50 5.77
N LEU A 92 -10.01 34.96 6.99
CA LEU A 92 -10.99 35.02 8.07
C LEU A 92 -11.64 36.40 8.10
N LYS A 93 -12.93 36.47 7.75
CA LYS A 93 -13.64 37.74 7.59
C LYS A 93 -14.32 38.22 8.89
N ASN A 94 -14.94 37.28 9.62
CA ASN A 94 -15.66 37.56 10.85
C ASN A 94 -15.58 36.35 11.78
N ILE A 95 -15.25 36.61 13.06
CA ILE A 95 -15.32 35.61 14.15
C ILE A 95 -16.20 36.20 15.25
N SER A 96 -17.21 35.47 15.67
CA SER A 96 -18.22 35.93 16.64
C SER A 96 -18.60 34.78 17.59
N VAL A 97 -18.99 35.10 18.81
CA VAL A 97 -19.68 34.13 19.67
C VAL A 97 -21.19 34.22 19.40
N VAL A 98 -21.85 33.10 19.32
CA VAL A 98 -23.31 33.03 19.12
C VAL A 98 -24.01 33.14 20.47
N LYS A 99 -24.83 34.19 20.65
CA LYS A 99 -25.63 34.43 21.87
C LYS A 99 -27.09 34.68 21.53
N ASN A 100 -27.98 33.87 22.04
CA ASN A 100 -29.44 34.00 21.78
C ASN A 100 -29.77 34.19 20.29
N GLY A 101 -29.09 33.42 19.45
CA GLY A 101 -29.25 33.47 17.98
C GLY A 101 -28.57 34.66 17.28
N LYS A 102 -27.84 35.51 17.99
CA LYS A 102 -27.14 36.69 17.43
C LYS A 102 -25.63 36.47 17.50
N ASN A 103 -24.90 36.90 16.45
CA ASN A 103 -23.45 36.90 16.37
C ASN A 103 -22.89 38.14 17.06
N VAL A 104 -22.10 37.95 18.13
CA VAL A 104 -21.41 39.02 18.86
C VAL A 104 -19.91 38.93 18.51
N PRO A 105 -19.32 39.96 17.85
CA PRO A 105 -17.94 39.93 17.40
C PRO A 105 -16.93 39.69 18.51
N LEU A 106 -15.92 38.90 18.22
CA LEU A 106 -14.78 38.61 19.11
C LEU A 106 -13.48 39.21 18.57
N LYS A 107 -12.52 39.48 19.48
CA LYS A 107 -11.16 39.83 19.10
C LYS A 107 -10.38 38.55 18.77
N PHE A 108 -9.63 38.56 17.68
CA PHE A 108 -8.77 37.44 17.29
C PHE A 108 -7.45 37.93 16.69
N THR A 109 -6.48 37.02 16.68
CA THR A 109 -5.17 37.22 16.05
C THR A 109 -4.88 36.06 15.10
N TYR A 110 -4.50 36.39 13.85
CA TYR A 110 -4.17 35.43 12.79
C TYR A 110 -2.95 35.92 12.03
N GLN A 111 -1.75 35.75 12.61
CA GLN A 111 -0.49 36.31 12.10
C GLN A 111 0.29 35.34 11.23
N ASP A 112 0.29 34.06 11.58
CA ASP A 112 1.09 33.00 10.92
C ASP A 112 0.37 32.34 9.73
N SER A 113 -0.88 32.67 9.47
CA SER A 113 -1.76 32.02 8.50
C SER A 113 -1.88 30.49 8.68
N LEU A 114 -1.61 29.99 9.89
CA LEU A 114 -1.70 28.57 10.25
C LEU A 114 -2.72 28.33 11.36
N SER A 115 -2.84 29.27 12.30
CA SER A 115 -3.76 29.16 13.43
C SER A 115 -4.29 30.50 13.88
N VAL A 116 -5.53 30.52 14.35
CA VAL A 116 -6.21 31.71 14.87
C VAL A 116 -6.38 31.60 16.38
N ALA A 117 -5.89 32.64 17.11
CA ALA A 117 -6.11 32.79 18.54
C ALA A 117 -7.29 33.74 18.78
N ILE A 118 -8.28 33.30 19.51
CA ILE A 118 -9.55 33.98 19.75
C ILE A 118 -9.69 34.26 21.23
N LYS A 119 -9.95 35.52 21.61
CA LYS A 119 -10.31 35.92 22.97
C LYS A 119 -11.84 35.81 23.12
N LEU A 120 -12.27 34.91 23.98
CA LEU A 120 -13.69 34.74 24.28
C LEU A 120 -14.23 35.94 25.08
N ASP A 121 -15.54 36.10 25.07
CA ASP A 121 -16.25 37.23 25.70
C ASP A 121 -16.34 37.11 27.23
N LYS A 122 -16.14 35.93 27.79
CA LYS A 122 -16.06 35.63 29.20
C LYS A 122 -15.20 34.40 29.45
N VAL A 123 -14.90 34.13 30.72
CA VAL A 123 -14.34 32.83 31.13
C VAL A 123 -15.44 31.79 31.12
N TYR A 124 -15.28 30.70 30.35
CA TYR A 124 -16.14 29.53 30.33
C TYR A 124 -15.60 28.42 31.22
N ARG A 125 -16.48 27.59 31.77
CA ARG A 125 -16.16 26.43 32.60
C ARG A 125 -16.42 25.14 31.80
N ASN A 126 -15.87 24.01 32.25
CA ASN A 126 -15.98 22.72 31.56
C ASN A 126 -17.43 22.15 31.45
N ASN A 127 -18.38 22.70 32.16
CA ASN A 127 -19.81 22.38 32.04
C ASN A 127 -20.59 23.42 31.22
N GLU A 128 -19.90 24.36 30.57
CA GLU A 128 -20.52 25.40 29.73
C GLU A 128 -20.09 25.23 28.27
N ASN A 129 -21.07 25.03 27.41
CA ASN A 129 -20.83 25.06 25.96
C ASN A 129 -20.88 26.51 25.44
N TYR A 130 -20.09 26.78 24.40
CA TYR A 130 -20.15 28.01 23.62
C TYR A 130 -20.02 27.71 22.15
N THR A 131 -20.65 28.53 21.28
CA THR A 131 -20.60 28.35 19.83
C THR A 131 -19.93 29.56 19.19
N ILE A 132 -18.92 29.30 18.38
CA ILE A 132 -18.24 30.33 17.58
C ILE A 132 -18.76 30.24 16.14
N TYR A 133 -19.12 31.40 15.58
CA TYR A 133 -19.43 31.58 14.18
C TYR A 133 -18.20 32.15 13.45
N ILE A 134 -17.86 31.59 12.30
CA ILE A 134 -16.73 32.02 11.47
C ILE A 134 -17.21 32.14 10.02
N ASP A 135 -16.98 33.33 9.39
CA ASP A 135 -17.12 33.54 7.93
C ASP A 135 -15.71 33.56 7.35
N TYR A 136 -15.44 32.64 6.40
CA TYR A 136 -14.09 32.45 5.88
C TYR A 136 -14.09 32.12 4.39
N THR A 137 -12.88 32.23 3.79
CA THR A 137 -12.60 31.72 2.44
C THR A 137 -11.37 30.85 2.51
N ALA A 138 -11.50 29.55 2.21
CA ALA A 138 -10.37 28.65 2.08
C ALA A 138 -9.81 28.72 0.64
N LYS A 139 -8.46 28.72 0.53
CA LYS A 139 -7.70 28.89 -0.70
C LYS A 139 -6.68 27.75 -0.86
N PRO A 140 -7.11 26.50 -1.00
CA PRO A 140 -6.21 25.34 -0.91
C PRO A 140 -5.08 25.37 -1.95
N ASN A 141 -5.33 25.89 -3.16
CA ASN A 141 -4.31 25.98 -4.21
C ASN A 141 -3.26 27.09 -4.01
N GLU A 142 -3.48 28.04 -3.09
CA GLU A 142 -2.50 29.06 -2.70
C GLU A 142 -1.65 28.58 -1.51
N LEU A 143 -2.06 27.53 -0.82
CA LEU A 143 -1.34 26.97 0.31
C LEU A 143 -0.06 26.28 -0.15
N LYS A 144 1.07 26.68 0.41
CA LYS A 144 2.36 26.02 0.22
C LYS A 144 2.46 24.80 1.13
N ALA A 145 1.67 23.77 0.84
CA ALA A 145 1.70 22.51 1.56
C ALA A 145 2.79 21.61 0.99
N LYS A 146 3.53 20.93 1.89
CA LYS A 146 4.51 19.91 1.50
C LYS A 146 3.85 18.55 1.67
N GLY A 147 3.85 17.75 0.61
CA GLY A 147 3.45 16.35 0.67
C GLY A 147 4.54 15.45 1.27
N SER A 148 4.18 14.19 1.47
CA SER A 148 5.04 13.10 1.93
C SER A 148 5.04 11.94 0.92
N ALA A 149 5.70 10.84 1.25
CA ALA A 149 5.65 9.63 0.42
C ALA A 149 4.27 8.94 0.50
N ALA A 150 3.54 9.07 1.61
CA ALA A 150 2.22 8.48 1.79
C ALA A 150 1.10 9.37 1.25
N ILE A 151 1.18 10.68 1.50
CA ILE A 151 0.21 11.70 1.06
C ILE A 151 0.98 12.75 0.28
N ASN A 152 1.01 12.64 -1.04
CA ASN A 152 1.94 13.39 -1.89
C ASN A 152 1.60 14.87 -2.06
N ASP A 153 0.41 15.31 -1.62
CA ASP A 153 -0.02 16.71 -1.56
C ASP A 153 -0.96 16.93 -0.35
N ALA A 154 -0.71 17.95 0.47
CA ALA A 154 -1.42 18.20 1.75
C ALA A 154 -2.27 19.48 1.72
N LYS A 155 -2.96 19.77 0.62
CA LYS A 155 -3.85 20.93 0.46
C LYS A 155 -5.23 20.78 1.11
N GLY A 156 -5.61 19.58 1.52
CA GLY A 156 -6.85 19.29 2.21
C GLY A 156 -8.12 19.29 1.34
N LEU A 157 -8.23 20.19 0.36
CA LEU A 157 -9.35 20.29 -0.59
C LEU A 157 -8.80 20.39 -2.02
N TYR A 158 -9.36 19.59 -2.92
CA TYR A 158 -8.86 19.42 -4.28
C TYR A 158 -9.95 19.66 -5.32
N PHE A 159 -9.58 20.40 -6.37
CA PHE A 159 -10.43 20.68 -7.53
C PHE A 159 -9.83 19.99 -8.74
N ILE A 160 -10.46 18.95 -9.22
CA ILE A 160 -10.02 18.13 -10.34
C ILE A 160 -10.73 18.61 -11.60
N ASN A 161 -9.96 18.94 -12.63
CA ASN A 161 -10.45 19.44 -13.93
C ASN A 161 -11.59 20.47 -13.78
N PRO A 162 -11.41 21.54 -12.98
CA PRO A 162 -12.51 22.47 -12.64
C PRO A 162 -13.02 23.26 -13.86
N ASP A 163 -12.18 23.42 -14.88
CA ASP A 163 -12.48 24.15 -16.11
C ASP A 163 -13.09 23.24 -17.19
N GLY A 164 -13.10 21.92 -16.99
CA GLY A 164 -13.59 20.92 -17.94
C GLY A 164 -12.74 20.83 -19.22
N THR A 165 -11.48 21.27 -19.18
CA THR A 165 -10.59 21.32 -20.36
C THR A 165 -9.95 19.98 -20.67
N GLU A 166 -9.76 19.10 -19.68
CA GLU A 166 -9.27 17.74 -19.85
C GLU A 166 -10.45 16.83 -20.24
N LYS A 167 -10.53 16.46 -21.55
CA LYS A 167 -11.73 15.77 -22.10
C LYS A 167 -12.01 14.41 -21.48
N ASP A 168 -10.98 13.68 -21.06
CA ASP A 168 -11.08 12.31 -20.53
C ASP A 168 -11.10 12.25 -19.00
N LYS A 169 -11.15 13.42 -18.35
CA LYS A 169 -11.17 13.54 -16.90
C LYS A 169 -12.44 14.27 -16.44
N PRO A 170 -13.22 13.68 -15.52
CA PRO A 170 -14.40 14.36 -14.98
C PRO A 170 -14.03 15.55 -14.10
N THR A 171 -14.93 16.54 -13.99
CA THR A 171 -14.83 17.57 -12.96
C THR A 171 -15.26 16.99 -11.63
N GLN A 172 -14.35 17.02 -10.63
CA GLN A 172 -14.60 16.55 -9.28
C GLN A 172 -14.06 17.53 -8.24
N ILE A 173 -14.65 17.52 -7.05
CA ILE A 173 -14.08 18.10 -5.83
C ILE A 173 -14.05 16.98 -4.78
N TRP A 174 -12.98 16.89 -4.01
CA TRP A 174 -12.85 15.96 -2.89
C TRP A 174 -11.86 16.49 -1.85
N THR A 175 -11.92 15.92 -0.65
CA THR A 175 -11.07 16.31 0.49
C THR A 175 -10.17 15.17 0.94
N GLN A 176 -9.01 15.52 1.53
CA GLN A 176 -8.12 14.63 2.27
C GLN A 176 -7.73 15.32 3.59
N GLY A 177 -8.19 14.78 4.71
CA GLY A 177 -7.99 15.39 6.03
C GLY A 177 -6.75 14.91 6.77
N GLU A 178 -6.33 13.66 6.58
CA GLU A 178 -5.18 13.08 7.24
C GLU A 178 -3.87 13.67 6.69
N THR A 179 -2.92 13.99 7.56
CA THR A 179 -2.93 13.89 9.02
C THR A 179 -3.67 15.05 9.70
N GLU A 180 -3.40 16.27 9.33
CA GLU A 180 -3.95 17.53 9.87
C GLU A 180 -4.23 18.51 8.72
N SER A 181 -4.88 18.04 7.64
CA SER A 181 -5.18 18.85 6.45
C SER A 181 -6.62 19.31 6.38
N SER A 182 -7.48 18.90 7.32
CA SER A 182 -8.85 19.41 7.45
C SER A 182 -8.85 20.91 7.74
N SER A 183 -7.90 21.39 8.51
CA SER A 183 -7.69 22.82 8.80
C SER A 183 -7.27 23.67 7.58
N ALA A 184 -7.06 23.08 6.41
CA ALA A 184 -6.86 23.80 5.15
C ALA A 184 -8.18 24.20 4.46
N TRP A 185 -9.32 23.61 4.87
CA TRP A 185 -10.62 23.93 4.27
C TRP A 185 -11.73 24.34 5.26
N PHE A 186 -11.55 24.07 6.58
CA PHE A 186 -12.36 24.70 7.64
C PHE A 186 -11.57 24.88 8.93
N PRO A 187 -11.80 25.94 9.71
CA PRO A 187 -11.12 26.15 10.99
C PRO A 187 -11.51 25.09 12.03
N THR A 188 -10.55 24.44 12.69
CA THR A 188 -10.85 23.38 13.68
C THR A 188 -9.69 23.17 14.65
N ILE A 189 -9.86 22.31 15.64
CA ILE A 189 -8.73 21.73 16.39
C ILE A 189 -8.34 20.44 15.67
N ASP A 190 -7.42 20.54 14.72
CA ASP A 190 -7.06 19.49 13.78
C ASP A 190 -6.12 18.45 14.41
N LYS A 191 -6.65 17.69 15.36
CA LYS A 191 -5.93 16.65 16.10
C LYS A 191 -6.77 15.36 16.14
N PRO A 192 -6.16 14.17 16.00
CA PRO A 192 -6.88 12.90 16.04
C PRO A 192 -7.57 12.68 17.40
N SER A 193 -7.06 13.30 18.46
CA SER A 193 -7.62 13.20 19.82
C SER A 193 -8.91 14.00 20.03
N GLN A 194 -9.32 14.83 19.09
CA GLN A 194 -10.59 15.55 19.14
C GLN A 194 -11.73 14.70 18.53
N LYS A 195 -12.92 14.83 19.10
CA LYS A 195 -14.14 14.16 18.62
C LYS A 195 -15.28 15.17 18.54
N THR A 196 -15.99 15.19 17.41
CA THR A 196 -17.09 16.12 17.17
C THR A 196 -18.17 15.47 16.30
N THR A 197 -19.41 15.83 16.49
CA THR A 197 -20.48 15.53 15.53
C THR A 197 -20.45 16.54 14.38
N GLU A 198 -21.01 16.19 13.24
CA GLU A 198 -20.87 16.97 12.01
C GLU A 198 -22.21 17.23 11.32
N GLU A 199 -22.37 18.45 10.76
CA GLU A 199 -23.40 18.80 9.79
C GLU A 199 -22.74 19.60 8.66
N ILE A 200 -22.79 19.10 7.41
CA ILE A 200 -22.29 19.83 6.24
C ILE A 200 -23.42 20.10 5.26
N THR A 201 -23.61 21.39 4.91
CA THR A 201 -24.49 21.84 3.86
C THR A 201 -23.66 22.30 2.67
N MET A 202 -23.81 21.64 1.51
CA MET A 202 -23.09 21.94 0.27
C MET A 202 -24.03 22.49 -0.80
N THR A 203 -23.71 23.66 -1.37
CA THR A 203 -24.40 24.18 -2.54
C THR A 203 -23.54 23.98 -3.78
N VAL A 204 -24.04 23.17 -4.73
CA VAL A 204 -23.32 22.70 -5.92
C VAL A 204 -24.19 22.84 -7.18
N PRO A 205 -23.60 22.83 -8.40
CA PRO A 205 -24.38 22.71 -9.64
C PRO A 205 -25.29 21.48 -9.59
N ALA A 206 -26.57 21.63 -9.97
CA ALA A 206 -27.61 20.60 -9.81
C ALA A 206 -27.32 19.29 -10.56
N LYS A 207 -26.43 19.33 -11.57
CA LYS A 207 -25.98 18.15 -12.35
C LYS A 207 -25.06 17.22 -11.57
N TYR A 208 -24.41 17.69 -10.50
CA TYR A 208 -23.49 16.87 -9.71
C TYR A 208 -24.18 16.23 -8.52
N VAL A 209 -23.68 15.08 -8.08
CA VAL A 209 -24.05 14.48 -6.80
C VAL A 209 -23.03 14.84 -5.73
N THR A 210 -23.43 14.76 -4.48
CA THR A 210 -22.56 14.97 -3.32
C THR A 210 -22.47 13.71 -2.48
N LEU A 211 -21.37 13.55 -1.77
CA LEU A 211 -21.20 12.58 -0.70
C LEU A 211 -20.50 13.27 0.48
N SER A 212 -20.92 12.91 1.72
CA SER A 212 -20.23 13.26 2.96
C SER A 212 -20.46 12.19 4.02
N ASN A 213 -19.89 12.41 5.19
CA ASN A 213 -20.08 11.57 6.37
C ASN A 213 -21.55 11.52 6.81
N GLY A 214 -21.97 10.42 7.43
CA GLY A 214 -23.31 10.28 7.95
C GLY A 214 -24.40 10.18 6.88
N LYS A 215 -25.56 10.76 7.09
CA LYS A 215 -26.77 10.61 6.27
C LYS A 215 -27.15 11.91 5.56
N LEU A 216 -27.57 11.82 4.30
CA LEU A 216 -28.22 12.91 3.58
C LEU A 216 -29.60 13.19 4.22
N THR A 217 -29.73 14.33 4.88
CA THR A 217 -30.93 14.69 5.64
C THR A 217 -31.84 15.66 4.92
N ALA A 218 -31.29 16.47 4.00
CA ALA A 218 -32.07 17.40 3.17
C ALA A 218 -31.43 17.59 1.80
N GLN A 219 -32.29 17.78 0.79
CA GLN A 219 -31.86 18.09 -0.57
C GLN A 219 -32.88 19.11 -1.16
N LYS A 220 -32.38 20.23 -1.64
CA LYS A 220 -33.21 21.32 -2.20
C LYS A 220 -32.64 21.81 -3.52
N THR A 221 -33.39 21.75 -4.59
CA THR A 221 -33.09 22.41 -5.86
C THR A 221 -33.36 23.92 -5.75
N ASN A 222 -32.43 24.73 -6.21
CA ASN A 222 -32.48 26.18 -6.20
C ASN A 222 -32.89 26.72 -7.59
N ALA A 223 -33.42 27.93 -7.63
CA ALA A 223 -33.89 28.56 -8.88
C ALA A 223 -32.71 28.95 -9.82
N ASP A 224 -31.50 29.07 -9.30
CA ASP A 224 -30.31 29.48 -10.03
C ASP A 224 -29.57 28.30 -10.72
N GLY A 225 -30.17 27.11 -10.78
CA GLY A 225 -29.55 25.91 -11.36
C GLY A 225 -28.60 25.18 -10.42
N THR A 226 -28.51 25.57 -9.16
CA THR A 226 -27.78 24.85 -8.11
C THR A 226 -28.69 23.93 -7.31
N ARG A 227 -28.07 23.09 -6.49
CA ARG A 227 -28.74 22.25 -5.49
C ARG A 227 -27.98 22.37 -4.17
N THR A 228 -28.74 22.37 -3.07
CA THR A 228 -28.21 22.39 -1.72
C THR A 228 -28.51 21.06 -1.04
N ASP A 229 -27.46 20.34 -0.62
CA ASP A 229 -27.54 19.05 0.06
C ASP A 229 -27.01 19.20 1.48
N THR A 230 -27.73 18.66 2.49
CA THR A 230 -27.29 18.65 3.89
C THR A 230 -27.04 17.23 4.34
N TRP A 231 -25.82 16.97 4.78
CA TRP A 231 -25.36 15.71 5.37
C TRP A 231 -25.18 15.88 6.87
N LYS A 232 -25.43 14.81 7.64
CA LYS A 232 -25.32 14.84 9.09
C LYS A 232 -24.73 13.55 9.64
N GLN A 233 -23.63 13.68 10.42
CA GLN A 233 -23.01 12.63 11.20
C GLN A 233 -23.29 12.87 12.69
N GLU A 234 -24.16 12.02 13.27
CA GLU A 234 -24.65 12.22 14.65
C GLU A 234 -23.74 11.58 15.71
N LEU A 235 -22.88 10.64 15.32
CA LEU A 235 -21.92 10.02 16.20
C LEU A 235 -20.57 10.76 16.09
N PRO A 236 -19.88 11.03 17.22
CA PRO A 236 -18.67 11.84 17.20
C PRO A 236 -17.50 11.08 16.55
N HIS A 237 -16.74 11.79 15.73
CA HIS A 237 -15.54 11.31 15.04
C HIS A 237 -14.47 12.42 14.97
N SER A 238 -13.25 12.05 14.55
CA SER A 238 -12.14 13.01 14.52
C SER A 238 -12.22 13.93 13.30
N PRO A 239 -11.76 15.21 13.41
CA PRO A 239 -11.83 16.18 12.31
C PRO A 239 -11.12 15.72 11.03
N TYR A 240 -10.02 14.96 11.11
CA TYR A 240 -9.31 14.47 9.92
C TYR A 240 -10.15 13.51 9.06
N LEU A 241 -11.22 12.92 9.63
CA LEU A 241 -12.15 12.01 8.96
C LEU A 241 -13.30 12.72 8.25
N PHE A 242 -13.40 14.05 8.37
CA PHE A 242 -14.39 14.84 7.65
C PHE A 242 -14.13 14.79 6.15
N MET A 243 -15.17 14.56 5.38
CA MET A 243 -15.03 14.48 3.94
C MET A 243 -16.17 15.15 3.17
N MET A 244 -15.83 15.67 2.01
CA MET A 244 -16.76 16.06 0.96
C MET A 244 -16.30 15.50 -0.37
N ALA A 245 -17.26 15.06 -1.19
CA ALA A 245 -17.02 14.76 -2.60
C ALA A 245 -18.18 15.30 -3.44
N VAL A 246 -17.85 15.88 -4.61
CA VAL A 246 -18.80 16.45 -5.57
C VAL A 246 -18.37 16.05 -6.98
N GLY A 247 -19.28 15.55 -7.81
CA GLY A 247 -18.98 15.19 -9.19
C GLY A 247 -20.12 14.47 -9.90
N ASP A 248 -19.88 14.10 -11.18
CA ASP A 248 -20.82 13.25 -11.93
C ASP A 248 -20.53 11.76 -11.62
N PHE A 249 -21.08 11.29 -10.52
CA PHE A 249 -21.02 9.89 -10.11
C PHE A 249 -22.35 9.20 -10.34
N LYS A 250 -22.31 7.91 -10.69
CA LYS A 250 -23.45 7.00 -10.63
C LYS A 250 -23.40 6.23 -9.32
N ILE A 251 -24.54 6.08 -8.68
CA ILE A 251 -24.67 5.46 -7.36
C ILE A 251 -25.29 4.09 -7.52
N TYR A 252 -24.55 3.05 -7.12
CA TYR A 252 -25.11 1.72 -6.94
C TYR A 252 -25.42 1.50 -5.47
N LYS A 253 -26.67 1.05 -5.16
CA LYS A 253 -27.14 0.82 -3.79
C LYS A 253 -27.16 -0.67 -3.46
N ASP A 254 -26.65 -0.97 -2.30
CA ASP A 254 -26.61 -2.28 -1.65
C ASP A 254 -27.04 -2.11 -0.18
N LYS A 255 -27.00 -3.15 0.63
CA LYS A 255 -27.37 -3.07 2.05
C LYS A 255 -26.69 -4.11 2.91
N TRP A 256 -26.47 -3.79 4.18
CA TRP A 256 -26.17 -4.73 5.25
C TRP A 256 -27.16 -4.51 6.41
N LYS A 257 -27.93 -5.55 6.75
CA LYS A 257 -29.08 -5.42 7.66
C LYS A 257 -30.02 -4.28 7.19
N ASP A 258 -30.26 -3.28 8.05
CA ASP A 258 -31.06 -2.07 7.79
C ASP A 258 -30.25 -0.87 7.28
N LYS A 259 -28.91 -1.01 7.17
CA LYS A 259 -28.01 0.07 6.77
C LYS A 259 -27.76 0.08 5.27
N GLU A 260 -27.80 1.27 4.66
CA GLU A 260 -27.44 1.46 3.25
C GLU A 260 -25.93 1.23 3.09
N VAL A 261 -25.55 0.45 2.07
CA VAL A 261 -24.19 0.34 1.53
C VAL A 261 -24.26 0.86 0.10
N SER A 262 -23.39 1.81 -0.27
CA SER A 262 -23.48 2.44 -1.59
C SER A 262 -22.12 2.70 -2.21
N TYR A 263 -22.06 2.62 -3.55
CA TYR A 263 -20.83 2.76 -4.34
C TYR A 263 -21.01 3.88 -5.35
N TYR A 264 -20.10 4.85 -5.31
CA TYR A 264 -20.07 6.03 -6.15
C TYR A 264 -18.94 5.88 -7.17
N LEU A 265 -19.30 5.68 -8.44
CA LEU A 265 -18.37 5.43 -9.52
C LEU A 265 -18.60 6.41 -10.67
N GLU A 266 -17.55 6.66 -11.45
CA GLU A 266 -17.71 7.35 -12.72
C GLU A 266 -18.70 6.60 -13.62
N PRO A 267 -19.48 7.32 -14.49
CA PRO A 267 -20.47 6.69 -15.36
C PRO A 267 -19.96 5.51 -16.17
N LYS A 268 -18.69 5.56 -16.61
CA LYS A 268 -18.03 4.49 -17.38
C LYS A 268 -17.92 3.18 -16.59
N TYR A 269 -17.67 3.27 -15.27
CA TYR A 269 -17.42 2.10 -14.41
C TYR A 269 -18.65 1.66 -13.61
N ALA A 270 -19.71 2.46 -13.61
CA ALA A 270 -20.95 2.17 -12.87
C ALA A 270 -21.57 0.79 -13.21
N PRO A 271 -21.54 0.29 -14.45
CA PRO A 271 -22.04 -1.06 -14.77
C PRO A 271 -21.32 -2.19 -14.02
N TYR A 272 -20.08 -1.95 -13.58
CA TYR A 272 -19.23 -2.95 -12.92
C TYR A 272 -19.20 -2.80 -11.39
N ALA A 273 -19.99 -1.87 -10.82
CA ALA A 273 -20.02 -1.59 -9.39
C ALA A 273 -20.17 -2.86 -8.52
N LYS A 274 -21.05 -3.77 -8.95
CA LYS A 274 -21.27 -5.04 -8.26
C LYS A 274 -20.04 -5.97 -8.33
N GLU A 275 -19.33 -6.02 -9.44
CA GLU A 275 -18.14 -6.87 -9.57
C GLU A 275 -16.98 -6.34 -8.73
N ILE A 276 -16.87 -5.00 -8.59
CA ILE A 276 -15.81 -4.35 -7.80
C ILE A 276 -16.08 -4.51 -6.30
N PHE A 277 -17.31 -4.25 -5.83
CA PHE A 277 -17.62 -4.02 -4.41
C PHE A 277 -18.55 -5.03 -3.74
N SER A 278 -19.11 -6.04 -4.46
CA SER A 278 -20.19 -6.90 -3.93
C SER A 278 -19.87 -7.66 -2.65
N PHE A 279 -18.62 -7.83 -2.31
CA PHE A 279 -18.21 -8.49 -1.07
C PHE A 279 -18.27 -7.55 0.17
N THR A 280 -18.53 -6.25 -0.01
CA THR A 280 -18.55 -5.28 1.10
C THR A 280 -19.58 -5.63 2.18
N PRO A 281 -20.86 -5.97 1.88
CA PRO A 281 -21.79 -6.37 2.93
C PRO A 281 -21.37 -7.64 3.68
N GLU A 282 -20.77 -8.61 2.98
CA GLU A 282 -20.21 -9.82 3.60
C GLU A 282 -19.03 -9.48 4.53
N ALA A 283 -18.15 -8.56 4.11
CA ALA A 283 -17.02 -8.12 4.93
C ALA A 283 -17.48 -7.36 6.19
N ILE A 284 -18.49 -6.50 6.08
CA ILE A 284 -19.12 -5.83 7.24
C ILE A 284 -19.66 -6.88 8.22
N ASP A 285 -20.36 -7.91 7.73
CA ASP A 285 -20.93 -8.98 8.57
C ASP A 285 -19.84 -9.81 9.26
N PHE A 286 -18.81 -10.18 8.50
CA PHE A 286 -17.66 -10.93 9.01
C PHE A 286 -16.93 -10.17 10.12
N TYR A 287 -16.57 -8.89 9.89
CA TYR A 287 -15.87 -8.10 10.90
C TYR A 287 -16.74 -7.80 12.11
N SER A 288 -18.03 -7.49 11.91
CA SER A 288 -18.98 -7.27 13.01
C SER A 288 -19.06 -8.48 13.94
N LYS A 289 -19.16 -9.70 13.36
CA LYS A 289 -19.22 -10.97 14.12
C LYS A 289 -17.89 -11.29 14.80
N THR A 290 -16.79 -11.15 14.09
CA THR A 290 -15.44 -11.45 14.58
C THR A 290 -15.04 -10.54 15.74
N LEU A 291 -15.37 -9.24 15.67
CA LEU A 291 -15.09 -8.26 16.72
C LEU A 291 -16.14 -8.25 17.85
N GLY A 292 -17.33 -8.83 17.62
CA GLY A 292 -18.46 -8.75 18.56
C GLY A 292 -18.94 -7.33 18.79
N VAL A 293 -18.76 -6.45 17.79
CA VAL A 293 -19.21 -5.05 17.74
C VAL A 293 -19.78 -4.83 16.34
N ASP A 294 -21.10 -4.63 16.27
CA ASP A 294 -21.76 -4.33 15.00
C ASP A 294 -21.19 -3.05 14.36
N PHE A 295 -21.22 -2.99 13.03
CA PHE A 295 -20.82 -1.78 12.28
C PHE A 295 -21.55 -0.55 12.86
N PRO A 296 -20.83 0.45 13.42
CA PRO A 296 -21.42 1.44 14.29
C PRO A 296 -22.16 2.58 13.53
N TRP A 297 -21.79 2.84 12.28
CA TRP A 297 -22.23 4.01 11.54
C TRP A 297 -23.62 3.80 10.88
N VAL A 298 -24.27 4.92 10.51
CA VAL A 298 -25.64 4.88 9.96
C VAL A 298 -25.72 4.32 8.55
N LYS A 299 -24.64 4.43 7.77
CA LYS A 299 -24.45 3.90 6.41
C LYS A 299 -22.99 3.55 6.17
N TYR A 300 -22.69 2.88 5.05
CA TYR A 300 -21.35 2.80 4.50
C TYR A 300 -21.34 3.12 3.01
N SER A 301 -20.66 4.20 2.64
CA SER A 301 -20.47 4.57 1.23
C SER A 301 -19.00 4.44 0.85
N GLN A 302 -18.75 4.05 -0.39
CA GLN A 302 -17.42 4.04 -0.98
C GLN A 302 -17.46 4.88 -2.25
N ILE A 303 -16.49 5.78 -2.44
CA ILE A 303 -16.39 6.63 -3.61
C ILE A 303 -15.00 6.50 -4.23
N VAL A 304 -14.93 6.47 -5.55
CA VAL A 304 -13.68 6.44 -6.30
C VAL A 304 -13.47 7.76 -7.01
N VAL A 305 -12.31 8.40 -6.78
CA VAL A 305 -12.01 9.74 -7.31
C VAL A 305 -10.72 9.76 -8.13
N ARG A 306 -10.59 10.74 -9.02
CA ARG A 306 -9.41 10.96 -9.86
C ARG A 306 -8.32 11.73 -9.14
N ASP A 307 -7.08 11.44 -9.52
CA ASP A 307 -5.87 12.13 -9.04
C ASP A 307 -5.74 12.12 -7.50
N TYR A 308 -6.22 11.08 -6.85
CA TYR A 308 -6.15 10.99 -5.41
C TYR A 308 -4.70 11.02 -4.92
N VAL A 309 -4.46 11.72 -3.81
CA VAL A 309 -3.10 12.02 -3.31
C VAL A 309 -2.49 10.92 -2.44
N SER A 310 -3.23 9.85 -2.18
CA SER A 310 -2.83 8.65 -1.44
C SER A 310 -3.42 7.39 -2.09
N GLY A 311 -3.41 6.24 -1.41
CA GLY A 311 -4.09 5.02 -1.85
C GLY A 311 -5.60 5.12 -1.67
N ALA A 312 -6.03 5.24 -0.43
CA ALA A 312 -7.42 5.40 -0.03
C ALA A 312 -7.50 6.16 1.31
N MET A 313 -8.71 6.35 1.85
CA MET A 313 -8.93 7.03 3.12
C MET A 313 -10.23 6.55 3.78
N GLU A 314 -10.13 6.25 5.05
CA GLU A 314 -11.17 5.68 5.88
C GLU A 314 -12.30 6.64 6.29
N ASN A 315 -12.43 7.81 5.71
CA ASN A 315 -13.40 8.83 6.17
C ASN A 315 -14.71 8.21 6.69
N THR A 316 -15.07 8.55 7.91
CA THR A 316 -16.12 7.88 8.67
C THR A 316 -17.41 7.71 7.86
N SER A 317 -17.85 6.47 7.67
CA SER A 317 -19.04 6.07 6.90
C SER A 317 -19.00 6.39 5.40
N ALA A 318 -17.90 6.95 4.88
CA ALA A 318 -17.79 7.45 3.49
C ALA A 318 -16.34 7.32 2.97
N THR A 319 -15.83 6.09 2.87
CA THR A 319 -14.49 5.76 2.39
C THR A 319 -14.23 6.30 0.99
N LEU A 320 -13.05 6.88 0.80
CA LEU A 320 -12.60 7.40 -0.48
C LEU A 320 -11.45 6.57 -1.02
N HIS A 321 -11.52 6.18 -2.29
CA HIS A 321 -10.51 5.39 -3.01
C HIS A 321 -9.94 6.15 -4.19
N GLY A 322 -8.67 5.92 -4.50
CA GLY A 322 -8.07 6.31 -5.77
C GLY A 322 -8.64 5.53 -6.96
N ASP A 323 -8.46 6.07 -8.16
CA ASP A 323 -9.08 5.57 -9.39
C ASP A 323 -8.58 4.19 -9.84
N TYR A 324 -7.49 3.67 -9.27
CA TYR A 324 -7.00 2.29 -9.50
C TYR A 324 -8.00 1.21 -9.02
N VAL A 325 -8.97 1.57 -8.17
CA VAL A 325 -10.04 0.64 -7.73
C VAL A 325 -11.11 0.47 -8.80
N GLN A 326 -11.32 1.47 -9.68
CA GLN A 326 -12.25 1.36 -10.81
C GLN A 326 -11.70 0.39 -11.86
N ALA A 327 -12.53 -0.58 -12.26
CA ALA A 327 -12.16 -1.58 -13.24
C ALA A 327 -13.39 -2.01 -14.07
N THR A 328 -13.18 -2.36 -15.31
CA THR A 328 -14.15 -3.05 -16.16
C THR A 328 -14.15 -4.55 -15.88
N HIS A 329 -15.17 -5.27 -16.34
CA HIS A 329 -15.24 -6.73 -16.24
C HIS A 329 -13.93 -7.40 -16.69
N ARG A 330 -13.42 -6.98 -17.85
CA ARG A 330 -12.22 -7.56 -18.45
C ARG A 330 -10.96 -7.33 -17.63
N GLU A 331 -10.82 -6.15 -16.99
CA GLU A 331 -9.71 -5.86 -16.06
C GLU A 331 -9.78 -6.73 -14.81
N LEU A 332 -11.01 -7.06 -14.35
CA LEU A 332 -11.23 -7.90 -13.16
C LEU A 332 -10.94 -9.39 -13.38
N ILE A 333 -10.90 -9.89 -14.62
CA ILE A 333 -10.55 -11.28 -14.95
C ILE A 333 -9.14 -11.64 -14.42
N ASP A 334 -8.19 -10.71 -14.52
CA ASP A 334 -6.80 -10.91 -14.11
C ASP A 334 -6.51 -10.38 -12.69
N ALA A 335 -7.53 -9.85 -12.00
CA ALA A 335 -7.36 -9.30 -10.68
C ALA A 335 -7.14 -10.42 -9.64
N ASN A 336 -6.15 -10.26 -8.80
CA ASN A 336 -5.95 -11.06 -7.59
C ASN A 336 -6.40 -10.27 -6.35
N TYR A 337 -6.21 -10.87 -5.16
CA TYR A 337 -6.60 -10.22 -3.90
C TYR A 337 -5.94 -8.83 -3.72
N ASN A 338 -4.69 -8.67 -4.09
CA ASN A 338 -3.94 -7.42 -3.91
C ASN A 338 -4.28 -6.31 -4.92
N ASN A 339 -5.13 -6.58 -5.94
CA ASN A 339 -5.53 -5.59 -6.94
C ASN A 339 -6.75 -4.77 -6.46
N GLY A 340 -6.58 -3.96 -5.43
CA GLY A 340 -7.61 -3.07 -4.88
C GLY A 340 -8.58 -3.73 -3.88
N ARG A 341 -8.74 -5.05 -3.89
CA ARG A 341 -9.65 -5.77 -2.96
C ARG A 341 -9.14 -5.74 -1.52
N SER A 342 -7.84 -5.87 -1.31
CA SER A 342 -7.21 -5.72 0.01
C SER A 342 -7.43 -4.31 0.57
N THR A 343 -7.28 -3.27 -0.26
CA THR A 343 -7.51 -1.89 0.16
C THR A 343 -8.98 -1.65 0.56
N ILE A 344 -9.94 -2.21 -0.17
CA ILE A 344 -11.37 -2.05 0.17
C ILE A 344 -11.66 -2.58 1.58
N VAL A 345 -11.09 -3.70 1.98
CA VAL A 345 -11.31 -4.29 3.31
C VAL A 345 -10.45 -3.63 4.39
N HIS A 346 -9.28 -3.11 4.04
CA HIS A 346 -8.44 -2.26 4.88
C HIS A 346 -9.22 -1.03 5.35
N GLU A 347 -9.73 -0.23 4.40
CA GLU A 347 -10.51 0.97 4.67
C GLU A 347 -11.83 0.67 5.41
N LEU A 348 -12.46 -0.46 5.11
CA LEU A 348 -13.65 -0.89 5.85
C LEU A 348 -13.32 -1.18 7.32
N PHE A 349 -12.17 -1.81 7.61
CA PHE A 349 -11.82 -2.18 8.99
C PHE A 349 -11.51 -0.95 9.86
N HIS A 350 -11.02 0.11 9.25
CA HIS A 350 -10.85 1.40 9.93
C HIS A 350 -12.13 1.94 10.55
N GLN A 351 -13.30 1.54 10.05
CA GLN A 351 -14.57 1.96 10.63
C GLN A 351 -14.71 1.53 12.12
N TRP A 352 -13.90 0.58 12.58
CA TRP A 352 -13.73 0.20 13.99
C TRP A 352 -12.39 0.69 14.57
N PHE A 353 -11.26 0.47 13.86
CA PHE A 353 -9.92 0.85 14.29
C PHE A 353 -9.40 2.05 13.47
N GLY A 354 -9.69 3.23 13.93
CA GLY A 354 -9.44 4.52 13.26
C GLY A 354 -10.59 5.49 13.51
N ASP A 355 -11.83 5.06 13.24
CA ASP A 355 -13.03 5.89 13.36
C ASP A 355 -13.72 5.73 14.71
N TYR A 356 -14.13 4.49 15.06
CA TYR A 356 -14.84 4.20 16.30
C TYR A 356 -13.92 4.34 17.51
N VAL A 357 -12.70 3.83 17.42
CA VAL A 357 -11.59 4.09 18.34
C VAL A 357 -10.43 4.65 17.52
N THR A 358 -10.02 5.88 17.76
CA THR A 358 -8.97 6.58 17.02
C THR A 358 -7.69 6.64 17.84
N ALA A 359 -6.53 6.54 17.22
CA ALA A 359 -5.24 6.80 17.86
C ALA A 359 -5.24 8.16 18.60
N GLU A 360 -4.70 8.22 19.82
CA GLU A 360 -4.67 9.47 20.59
C GLU A 360 -3.76 10.52 19.96
N SER A 361 -2.71 10.08 19.32
CA SER A 361 -1.76 10.90 18.57
C SER A 361 -1.14 10.09 17.45
N TRP A 362 -0.49 10.74 16.52
CA TRP A 362 0.23 10.09 15.41
C TRP A 362 1.35 9.16 15.92
N SER A 363 1.83 9.36 17.16
CA SER A 363 2.78 8.45 17.82
C SER A 363 2.20 7.02 17.99
N ASN A 364 0.90 6.90 18.14
CA ASN A 364 0.15 5.65 18.30
C ASN A 364 -0.59 5.21 17.04
N LEU A 365 -0.21 5.68 15.85
CA LEU A 365 -0.88 5.37 14.58
C LEU A 365 -1.04 3.86 14.34
N THR A 366 -0.16 3.04 14.93
CA THR A 366 -0.25 1.57 14.91
C THR A 366 -1.62 1.03 15.35
N VAL A 367 -2.36 1.71 16.24
CA VAL A 367 -3.70 1.25 16.67
C VAL A 367 -4.80 1.50 15.63
N ASN A 368 -4.51 2.25 14.57
CA ASN A 368 -5.33 2.36 13.37
C ASN A 368 -4.78 1.41 12.28
N GLU A 369 -3.62 1.72 11.73
CA GLU A 369 -3.07 1.16 10.51
C GLU A 369 -2.63 -0.31 10.61
N SER A 370 -2.03 -0.69 11.73
CA SER A 370 -1.62 -2.09 11.92
C SER A 370 -2.84 -3.03 11.96
N PHE A 371 -3.96 -2.54 12.49
CA PHE A 371 -5.20 -3.30 12.53
C PHE A 371 -5.86 -3.39 11.15
N ALA A 372 -5.87 -2.31 10.39
CA ALA A 372 -6.37 -2.33 9.03
C ALA A 372 -5.53 -3.25 8.13
N ASN A 373 -4.20 -3.21 8.23
CA ASN A 373 -3.33 -4.16 7.54
C ASN A 373 -3.56 -5.61 7.98
N PHE A 374 -3.72 -5.86 9.30
CA PHE A 374 -4.07 -7.19 9.81
C PHE A 374 -5.41 -7.70 9.26
N SER A 375 -6.38 -6.81 9.08
CA SER A 375 -7.71 -7.16 8.57
C SER A 375 -7.67 -7.76 7.16
N GLU A 376 -6.72 -7.32 6.34
CA GLU A 376 -6.49 -7.86 5.00
C GLU A 376 -6.16 -9.36 5.07
N THR A 377 -5.32 -9.76 6.01
CA THR A 377 -4.96 -11.17 6.23
C THR A 377 -6.16 -12.01 6.68
N ILE A 378 -6.94 -11.54 7.68
CA ILE A 378 -8.07 -12.33 8.19
C ILE A 378 -9.24 -12.38 7.18
N TRP A 379 -9.44 -11.35 6.37
CA TRP A 379 -10.39 -11.40 5.27
C TRP A 379 -9.95 -12.37 4.18
N ALA A 380 -8.66 -12.33 3.79
CA ALA A 380 -8.12 -13.29 2.83
C ALA A 380 -8.30 -14.74 3.30
N GLU A 381 -8.08 -15.01 4.61
CA GLU A 381 -8.30 -16.32 5.22
C GLU A 381 -9.78 -16.74 5.11
N HIS A 382 -10.70 -15.83 5.44
CA HIS A 382 -12.16 -16.10 5.40
C HIS A 382 -12.66 -16.32 3.97
N LYS A 383 -12.29 -15.47 3.04
CA LYS A 383 -12.87 -15.42 1.68
C LYS A 383 -12.18 -16.33 0.68
N TYR A 384 -10.87 -16.44 0.74
CA TYR A 384 -10.03 -17.09 -0.27
C TYR A 384 -9.25 -18.28 0.29
N GLY A 385 -9.26 -18.48 1.60
CA GLY A 385 -8.60 -19.57 2.29
C GLY A 385 -7.19 -19.25 2.77
N LYS A 386 -6.66 -20.18 3.58
CA LYS A 386 -5.39 -20.00 4.30
C LYS A 386 -4.19 -19.74 3.40
N ASP A 387 -4.09 -20.36 2.23
CA ASP A 387 -2.95 -20.17 1.34
C ASP A 387 -2.87 -18.74 0.79
N GLU A 388 -4.02 -18.08 0.49
CA GLU A 388 -4.06 -16.67 0.07
C GLU A 388 -3.67 -15.75 1.24
N ALA A 389 -4.20 -16.01 2.44
CA ALA A 389 -3.85 -15.26 3.64
C ALA A 389 -2.36 -15.37 3.99
N ASP A 390 -1.81 -16.58 3.95
CA ASP A 390 -0.38 -16.81 4.23
C ASP A 390 0.51 -16.14 3.17
N ALA A 391 0.09 -16.16 1.90
CA ALA A 391 0.81 -15.50 0.81
C ALA A 391 0.83 -13.98 0.98
N HIS A 392 -0.33 -13.38 1.32
CA HIS A 392 -0.46 -11.95 1.59
C HIS A 392 0.41 -11.55 2.80
N ASN A 393 0.25 -12.24 3.92
CA ASN A 393 0.99 -12.00 5.15
C ASN A 393 2.52 -12.17 4.98
N TYR A 394 2.96 -13.11 4.11
CA TYR A 394 4.37 -13.27 3.76
C TYR A 394 4.87 -12.13 2.87
N ALA A 395 4.08 -11.66 1.93
CA ALA A 395 4.42 -10.50 1.09
C ALA A 395 4.61 -9.24 1.95
N ASP A 396 3.77 -9.02 2.94
CA ASP A 396 3.89 -7.95 3.94
C ASP A 396 5.21 -8.06 4.72
N MET A 397 5.53 -9.25 5.23
CA MET A 397 6.81 -9.48 5.90
C MET A 397 8.00 -9.13 4.99
N GLN A 398 7.96 -9.52 3.72
CA GLN A 398 9.03 -9.22 2.77
C GLN A 398 9.10 -7.71 2.45
N SER A 399 7.98 -7.02 2.39
CA SER A 399 7.92 -5.56 2.22
C SER A 399 8.59 -4.84 3.41
N TYR A 400 8.20 -5.22 4.63
CA TYR A 400 8.82 -4.68 5.85
C TYR A 400 10.34 -4.95 5.89
N LEU A 401 10.78 -6.20 5.67
CA LEU A 401 12.21 -6.57 5.76
C LEU A 401 13.10 -5.80 4.76
N ARG A 402 12.55 -5.33 3.65
CA ARG A 402 13.25 -4.49 2.66
C ARG A 402 13.14 -3.00 2.93
N SER A 403 12.32 -2.57 3.88
CA SER A 403 12.08 -1.15 4.14
C SER A 403 13.24 -0.46 4.87
N PRO A 404 13.53 0.81 4.59
CA PRO A 404 14.64 1.55 5.20
C PRO A 404 14.54 1.71 6.71
N GLY A 405 13.41 1.54 7.33
CA GLY A 405 13.21 1.70 8.78
C GLY A 405 13.16 0.40 9.58
N ALA A 406 13.28 -0.76 8.91
CA ALA A 406 13.03 -2.07 9.52
C ALA A 406 13.82 -2.35 10.83
N ASN A 407 15.08 -1.91 10.93
CA ASN A 407 15.95 -2.19 12.07
C ASN A 407 15.99 -1.10 13.13
N THR A 408 15.41 0.09 12.87
CA THR A 408 15.64 1.28 13.69
C THR A 408 14.38 1.93 14.23
N LYS A 409 13.21 1.61 13.65
CA LYS A 409 11.94 2.25 14.03
C LYS A 409 11.09 1.31 14.89
N ASN A 410 10.45 1.89 15.91
CA ASN A 410 9.45 1.23 16.75
C ASN A 410 8.05 1.38 16.15
N LEU A 411 7.06 0.59 16.56
CA LEU A 411 5.66 0.82 16.21
C LEU A 411 5.12 2.09 16.88
N VAL A 412 5.27 2.23 18.19
CA VAL A 412 4.92 3.45 18.91
C VAL A 412 6.11 4.40 18.88
N ARG A 413 5.95 5.57 18.25
CA ARG A 413 7.06 6.52 18.02
C ARG A 413 6.71 7.92 18.49
N PHE A 414 7.41 8.39 19.52
CA PHE A 414 7.30 9.77 19.99
C PHE A 414 8.41 10.68 19.43
N TYR A 415 9.37 10.14 18.69
CA TYR A 415 10.47 10.87 18.08
C TYR A 415 10.40 10.69 16.56
N TYR A 416 9.90 11.71 15.88
CA TYR A 416 9.84 11.80 14.41
C TYR A 416 10.06 13.25 13.97
N ALA A 417 10.58 13.42 12.75
CA ALA A 417 10.83 14.75 12.21
C ALA A 417 9.53 15.42 11.76
N ASP A 418 8.70 14.70 11.03
CA ASP A 418 7.35 15.09 10.63
C ASP A 418 6.35 13.97 10.96
N LYS A 419 5.10 14.32 11.26
CA LYS A 419 4.03 13.35 11.53
C LYS A 419 3.73 12.42 10.35
N GLU A 420 4.01 12.86 9.12
CA GLU A 420 3.90 12.03 7.93
C GLU A 420 4.96 10.90 7.88
N ASP A 421 6.07 11.00 8.64
CA ASP A 421 7.13 9.98 8.67
C ASP A 421 6.71 8.69 9.39
N VAL A 422 5.55 8.69 10.06
CA VAL A 422 5.04 7.51 10.76
C VAL A 422 4.25 6.56 9.84
N PHE A 423 3.89 6.98 8.62
CA PHE A 423 3.24 6.16 7.58
C PHE A 423 4.29 5.38 6.81
N ASP A 424 4.68 4.22 7.32
CA ASP A 424 5.71 3.38 6.71
C ASP A 424 5.46 1.88 6.95
N ALA A 425 6.29 1.03 6.34
CA ALA A 425 6.17 -0.42 6.46
C ALA A 425 6.30 -0.95 7.91
N VAL A 426 6.79 -0.13 8.84
CA VAL A 426 6.79 -0.51 10.28
C VAL A 426 5.37 -0.38 10.84
N THR A 427 4.69 0.72 10.59
CA THR A 427 3.33 0.95 11.08
C THR A 427 2.33 -0.01 10.43
N TYR A 428 2.44 -0.26 9.13
CA TYR A 428 1.54 -1.14 8.38
C TYR A 428 1.96 -2.61 8.50
N GLN A 429 2.93 -3.05 7.72
CA GLN A 429 3.26 -4.46 7.53
C GLN A 429 3.85 -5.14 8.77
N LYS A 430 4.79 -4.48 9.49
CA LYS A 430 5.30 -5.02 10.77
C LYS A 430 4.16 -5.12 11.78
N GLY A 431 3.32 -4.09 11.89
CA GLY A 431 2.22 -4.04 12.84
C GLY A 431 1.19 -5.14 12.60
N GLY A 432 0.71 -5.31 11.36
CA GLY A 432 -0.21 -6.38 10.99
C GLY A 432 0.37 -7.77 11.25
N ARG A 433 1.65 -7.95 10.94
CA ARG A 433 2.36 -9.21 11.22
C ARG A 433 2.47 -9.51 12.72
N ILE A 434 2.74 -8.51 13.54
CA ILE A 434 2.81 -8.65 15.02
C ILE A 434 1.44 -9.03 15.58
N LEU A 435 0.35 -8.45 15.08
CA LEU A 435 -1.01 -8.83 15.48
C LEU A 435 -1.32 -10.29 15.12
N ASN A 436 -0.89 -10.76 13.95
CA ASN A 436 -1.07 -12.16 13.56
C ASN A 436 -0.25 -13.12 14.44
N MET A 437 0.97 -12.74 14.84
CA MET A 437 1.77 -13.50 15.83
C MET A 437 1.08 -13.55 17.18
N LEU A 438 0.54 -12.42 17.66
CA LEU A 438 -0.19 -12.36 18.94
C LEU A 438 -1.46 -13.21 18.91
N ARG A 439 -2.22 -13.19 17.79
CA ARG A 439 -3.38 -14.05 17.56
C ARG A 439 -3.02 -15.54 17.70
N ASN A 440 -1.91 -15.95 17.08
CA ASN A 440 -1.43 -17.33 17.18
C ASN A 440 -1.02 -17.70 18.62
N TYR A 441 -0.31 -16.80 19.30
CA TYR A 441 0.15 -17.02 20.67
C TYR A 441 -0.99 -17.15 21.68
N LEU A 442 -2.00 -16.26 21.60
CA LEU A 442 -3.14 -16.24 22.52
C LEU A 442 -4.26 -17.23 22.14
N GLY A 443 -4.33 -17.60 20.86
CA GLY A 443 -5.48 -18.27 20.24
C GLY A 443 -6.62 -17.30 19.95
N ASP A 444 -7.45 -17.66 18.97
CA ASP A 444 -8.53 -16.81 18.44
C ASP A 444 -9.50 -16.32 19.51
N ALA A 445 -9.89 -17.19 20.44
CA ALA A 445 -10.89 -16.83 21.47
C ALA A 445 -10.43 -15.68 22.37
N ALA A 446 -9.20 -15.75 22.90
CA ALA A 446 -8.65 -14.70 23.76
C ALA A 446 -8.28 -13.46 22.94
N PHE A 447 -7.74 -13.63 21.74
CA PHE A 447 -7.36 -12.52 20.88
C PHE A 447 -8.58 -11.64 20.48
N TYR A 448 -9.63 -12.24 19.92
CA TYR A 448 -10.82 -11.48 19.52
C TYR A 448 -11.61 -10.96 20.72
N LYS A 449 -11.57 -11.64 21.87
CA LYS A 449 -12.13 -11.11 23.11
C LYS A 449 -11.40 -9.87 23.58
N GLY A 450 -10.06 -9.83 23.48
CA GLY A 450 -9.24 -8.65 23.80
C GLY A 450 -9.59 -7.47 22.89
N LEU A 451 -9.74 -7.69 21.58
CA LEU A 451 -10.18 -6.64 20.64
C LEU A 451 -11.59 -6.11 20.98
N ASN A 452 -12.51 -7.01 21.36
CA ASN A 452 -13.87 -6.62 21.80
C ASN A 452 -13.84 -5.71 23.04
N ILE A 453 -13.01 -6.06 24.04
CA ILE A 453 -12.84 -5.24 25.26
C ILE A 453 -12.25 -3.87 24.90
N TYR A 454 -11.20 -3.84 24.10
CA TYR A 454 -10.57 -2.58 23.67
C TYR A 454 -11.55 -1.64 22.95
N LEU A 455 -12.30 -2.17 21.99
CA LEU A 455 -13.28 -1.40 21.22
C LEU A 455 -14.43 -0.87 22.09
N LYS A 456 -14.98 -1.70 22.97
CA LYS A 456 -16.11 -1.28 23.84
C LYS A 456 -15.70 -0.27 24.90
N THR A 457 -14.51 -0.42 25.49
CA THR A 457 -14.01 0.48 26.53
C THR A 457 -13.70 1.87 25.97
N ASN A 458 -13.21 1.91 24.73
CA ASN A 458 -12.76 3.15 24.08
C ASN A 458 -13.73 3.66 22.99
N ALA A 459 -14.97 3.16 22.97
CA ALA A 459 -15.99 3.52 21.98
C ALA A 459 -16.14 5.05 21.85
N PHE A 460 -16.00 5.58 20.61
CA PHE A 460 -16.04 7.02 20.28
C PHE A 460 -15.00 7.87 21.01
N LYS A 461 -13.92 7.25 21.48
CA LYS A 461 -12.80 7.90 22.18
C LYS A 461 -11.48 7.61 21.44
N ASN A 462 -10.38 7.88 22.13
CA ASN A 462 -9.04 7.62 21.66
C ASN A 462 -8.44 6.39 22.35
N GLY A 463 -7.50 5.73 21.68
CA GLY A 463 -6.79 4.58 22.21
C GLY A 463 -5.29 4.64 21.96
N GLU A 464 -4.55 3.91 22.80
CA GLU A 464 -3.11 3.73 22.77
C GLU A 464 -2.74 2.25 22.85
N ALA A 465 -1.48 1.93 22.50
CA ALA A 465 -0.97 0.56 22.60
C ALA A 465 -1.05 -0.03 24.01
N GLN A 466 -0.92 0.78 25.06
CA GLN A 466 -1.04 0.30 26.46
C GLN A 466 -2.46 -0.14 26.82
N GLN A 467 -3.48 0.58 26.35
CA GLN A 467 -4.89 0.17 26.56
C GLN A 467 -5.20 -1.13 25.81
N LEU A 468 -4.61 -1.30 24.62
CA LEU A 468 -4.71 -2.53 23.87
C LEU A 468 -4.07 -3.72 24.62
N ARG A 469 -2.87 -3.52 25.21
CA ARG A 469 -2.20 -4.53 26.04
C ARG A 469 -3.09 -4.96 27.21
N LEU A 470 -3.61 -3.99 27.96
CA LEU A 470 -4.49 -4.28 29.11
C LEU A 470 -5.75 -5.07 28.71
N ALA A 471 -6.34 -4.77 27.57
CA ALA A 471 -7.49 -5.50 27.06
C ALA A 471 -7.16 -6.97 26.71
N PHE A 472 -5.98 -7.23 26.14
CA PHE A 472 -5.52 -8.60 25.88
C PHE A 472 -5.15 -9.34 27.18
N GLU A 473 -4.54 -8.68 28.16
CA GLU A 473 -4.25 -9.25 29.46
C GLU A 473 -5.53 -9.63 30.22
N GLU A 474 -6.57 -8.77 30.17
CA GLU A 474 -7.89 -9.07 30.75
C GLU A 474 -8.53 -10.29 30.10
N ALA A 475 -8.44 -10.42 28.77
CA ALA A 475 -9.05 -11.50 28.03
C ALA A 475 -8.32 -12.84 28.21
N SER A 476 -6.99 -12.82 28.31
CA SER A 476 -6.16 -14.03 28.31
C SER A 476 -5.69 -14.48 29.70
N GLY A 477 -5.68 -13.58 30.67
CA GLY A 477 -5.08 -13.81 32.00
C GLY A 477 -3.55 -13.91 31.98
N GLN A 478 -2.88 -13.50 30.89
CA GLN A 478 -1.42 -13.59 30.72
C GLN A 478 -0.79 -12.20 30.79
N ASP A 479 0.41 -12.11 31.40
CA ASP A 479 1.25 -10.91 31.30
C ASP A 479 1.79 -10.77 29.88
N LEU A 480 1.52 -9.64 29.24
CA LEU A 480 1.96 -9.32 27.88
C LEU A 480 2.95 -8.14 27.84
N ASN A 481 3.44 -7.66 29.00
CA ASN A 481 4.44 -6.57 29.04
C ASN A 481 5.66 -6.91 28.20
N TRP A 482 6.16 -8.17 28.27
CA TRP A 482 7.30 -8.63 27.48
C TRP A 482 7.04 -8.50 25.96
N TYR A 483 5.82 -8.84 25.52
CA TYR A 483 5.45 -8.80 24.11
C TYR A 483 5.38 -7.37 23.57
N PHE A 484 4.68 -6.48 24.30
CA PHE A 484 4.55 -5.09 23.91
C PHE A 484 5.88 -4.32 24.00
N ASN A 485 6.68 -4.56 25.04
CA ASN A 485 8.01 -3.96 25.15
C ASN A 485 8.92 -4.36 23.97
N GLN A 486 8.87 -5.64 23.57
CA GLN A 486 9.68 -6.16 22.47
C GLN A 486 9.21 -5.66 21.10
N TRP A 487 7.90 -5.65 20.84
CA TRP A 487 7.38 -5.47 19.49
C TRP A 487 6.79 -4.09 19.22
N TYR A 488 6.16 -3.43 20.22
CA TYR A 488 5.59 -2.09 20.07
C TYR A 488 6.58 -0.99 20.41
N TYR A 489 7.39 -1.20 21.45
CA TYR A 489 8.37 -0.21 21.93
C TYR A 489 9.81 -0.55 21.57
N GLY A 490 10.08 -1.75 21.07
CA GLY A 490 11.37 -2.21 20.56
C GLY A 490 11.46 -2.10 19.04
N ALA A 491 12.66 -1.78 18.53
CA ALA A 491 12.97 -1.73 17.12
C ALA A 491 13.47 -3.08 16.60
N GLY A 492 13.43 -3.25 15.27
CA GLY A 492 14.03 -4.38 14.58
C GLY A 492 13.19 -5.66 14.57
N HIS A 493 13.84 -6.75 14.25
CA HIS A 493 13.29 -8.10 14.13
C HIS A 493 14.40 -9.13 14.31
N PRO A 494 14.09 -10.38 14.70
CA PRO A 494 15.09 -11.45 14.80
C PRO A 494 15.61 -11.87 13.43
N ILE A 495 16.90 -12.22 13.36
CA ILE A 495 17.53 -12.88 12.22
C ILE A 495 17.97 -14.26 12.70
N LEU A 496 17.26 -15.30 12.30
CA LEU A 496 17.47 -16.66 12.76
C LEU A 496 18.36 -17.44 11.81
N ASN A 497 19.40 -18.08 12.37
CA ASN A 497 20.15 -19.15 11.71
C ASN A 497 19.84 -20.46 12.43
N ILE A 498 19.27 -21.42 11.71
CA ILE A 498 18.81 -22.72 12.21
C ILE A 498 19.68 -23.80 11.62
N SER A 499 20.20 -24.68 12.47
CA SER A 499 20.96 -25.88 12.06
C SER A 499 20.61 -27.10 12.89
N TYR A 500 20.89 -28.27 12.35
CA TYR A 500 20.44 -29.54 12.86
C TYR A 500 21.64 -30.48 13.02
N LYS A 501 21.62 -31.31 14.09
CA LYS A 501 22.67 -32.32 14.31
C LYS A 501 22.01 -33.59 14.86
N TRP A 502 22.06 -34.65 14.05
CA TRP A 502 21.74 -36.00 14.50
C TRP A 502 22.95 -36.70 15.08
N ASP A 503 22.77 -37.31 16.26
CA ASP A 503 23.74 -38.16 16.91
C ASP A 503 23.21 -39.62 16.93
N GLU A 504 23.85 -40.46 16.12
CA GLU A 504 23.43 -41.86 15.95
C GLU A 504 23.66 -42.70 17.21
N ALA A 505 24.71 -42.39 18.00
CA ALA A 505 25.03 -43.15 19.21
C ALA A 505 24.06 -42.90 20.34
N THR A 506 23.64 -41.64 20.50
CA THR A 506 22.67 -41.24 21.54
C THR A 506 21.21 -41.16 21.02
N LYS A 507 20.96 -41.40 19.71
CA LYS A 507 19.63 -41.27 19.09
C LYS A 507 18.99 -39.91 19.36
N THR A 508 19.80 -38.85 19.32
CA THR A 508 19.37 -37.51 19.67
C THR A 508 19.44 -36.57 18.45
N GLU A 509 18.36 -35.91 18.13
CA GLU A 509 18.35 -34.78 17.21
C GLU A 509 18.45 -33.48 17.98
N THR A 510 19.43 -32.65 17.70
CA THR A 510 19.61 -31.32 18.31
C THR A 510 19.39 -30.22 17.29
N VAL A 511 18.47 -29.31 17.58
CA VAL A 511 18.19 -28.10 16.81
C VAL A 511 18.91 -26.93 17.45
N TYR A 512 19.79 -26.26 16.71
CA TYR A 512 20.48 -25.06 17.15
C TYR A 512 19.79 -23.84 16.53
N LEU A 513 19.45 -22.87 17.36
CA LEU A 513 18.73 -21.65 17.02
C LEU A 513 19.58 -20.45 17.42
N LYS A 514 20.12 -19.75 16.44
CA LYS A 514 21.00 -18.60 16.68
C LYS A 514 20.37 -17.33 16.15
N GLN A 515 20.21 -16.34 17.01
CA GLN A 515 19.84 -14.97 16.65
C GLN A 515 21.10 -14.19 16.27
N THR A 516 21.16 -13.68 15.03
CA THR A 516 22.38 -13.09 14.45
C THR A 516 22.30 -11.58 14.23
N GLN A 517 21.16 -10.96 14.52
CA GLN A 517 20.99 -9.49 14.46
C GLN A 517 21.84 -8.79 15.54
N ASP A 518 22.14 -7.52 15.27
CA ASP A 518 22.65 -6.61 16.28
C ASP A 518 21.51 -6.13 17.19
N GLY A 519 21.86 -5.67 18.41
CA GLY A 519 20.89 -5.12 19.36
C GLY A 519 20.19 -6.17 20.20
N GLN A 520 18.87 -6.02 20.39
CA GLN A 520 18.12 -6.86 21.35
C GLN A 520 18.01 -8.34 20.91
N THR A 521 18.01 -9.22 21.89
CA THR A 521 17.60 -10.62 21.74
C THR A 521 16.09 -10.72 21.91
N PHE A 522 15.43 -11.43 20.97
CA PHE A 522 13.98 -11.58 20.98
C PHE A 522 13.56 -12.85 21.71
N LYS A 523 12.52 -12.77 22.52
CA LYS A 523 11.81 -13.93 23.08
C LYS A 523 10.75 -14.40 22.07
N LEU A 524 10.84 -15.64 21.64
CA LEU A 524 9.99 -16.17 20.57
C LEU A 524 9.35 -17.49 21.01
N PRO A 525 8.03 -17.51 21.27
CA PRO A 525 7.31 -18.76 21.37
C PRO A 525 7.19 -19.38 19.97
N ILE A 526 7.59 -20.65 19.81
CA ILE A 526 7.59 -21.34 18.53
C ILE A 526 7.00 -22.73 18.62
N ALA A 527 6.43 -23.21 17.52
CA ALA A 527 6.09 -24.60 17.33
C ALA A 527 7.20 -25.29 16.50
N ILE A 528 7.63 -26.46 16.94
CA ILE A 528 8.55 -27.33 16.20
C ILE A 528 7.85 -28.66 15.96
N ASP A 529 7.65 -29.05 14.69
CA ASP A 529 7.11 -30.35 14.31
C ASP A 529 8.27 -31.30 13.94
N VAL A 530 8.34 -32.45 14.64
CA VAL A 530 9.29 -33.53 14.36
C VAL A 530 8.55 -34.66 13.63
N TYR A 531 9.01 -34.99 12.42
CA TYR A 531 8.44 -36.05 11.59
C TYR A 531 9.37 -37.26 11.61
N GLN A 532 8.85 -38.44 11.95
CA GLN A 532 9.60 -39.68 11.97
C GLN A 532 8.69 -40.87 11.70
N GLY A 533 9.03 -41.70 10.70
CA GLY A 533 8.31 -42.95 10.39
C GLY A 533 6.81 -42.73 10.14
N GLY A 534 6.45 -41.67 9.41
CA GLY A 534 5.06 -41.32 9.08
C GLY A 534 4.27 -40.68 10.22
N LYS A 535 4.88 -40.45 11.38
CA LYS A 535 4.27 -39.74 12.52
C LYS A 535 4.81 -38.34 12.66
N LYS A 536 3.96 -37.42 13.11
CA LYS A 536 4.33 -36.02 13.43
C LYS A 536 4.06 -35.79 14.92
N VAL A 537 5.09 -35.26 15.61
CA VAL A 537 4.95 -34.83 17.02
C VAL A 537 5.24 -33.33 17.06
N ARG A 538 4.32 -32.57 17.66
CA ARG A 538 4.45 -31.12 17.84
C ARG A 538 4.99 -30.81 19.23
N HIS A 539 6.01 -29.97 19.28
CA HIS A 539 6.60 -29.39 20.48
C HIS A 539 6.33 -27.90 20.50
N LYS A 540 6.01 -27.34 21.68
CA LYS A 540 5.91 -25.89 21.92
C LYS A 540 7.14 -25.48 22.72
N GLU A 541 7.95 -24.62 22.12
CA GLU A 541 9.27 -24.25 22.63
C GLU A 541 9.40 -22.72 22.73
N TRP A 542 10.43 -22.27 23.41
CA TRP A 542 10.82 -20.88 23.48
C TRP A 542 12.26 -20.68 23.02
N ILE A 543 12.48 -19.64 22.22
CA ILE A 543 13.81 -19.09 22.01
C ILE A 543 13.94 -17.87 22.93
N ASN A 544 14.85 -17.91 23.89
CA ASN A 544 15.02 -16.85 24.89
C ASN A 544 16.37 -16.15 24.79
N ASP A 545 17.36 -16.83 24.27
CA ASP A 545 18.76 -16.42 24.27
C ASP A 545 19.29 -16.14 22.85
N LYS A 546 20.48 -15.56 22.77
CA LYS A 546 21.17 -15.33 21.50
C LYS A 546 21.54 -16.64 20.79
N VAL A 547 21.70 -17.72 21.55
CA VAL A 547 21.95 -19.08 21.07
C VAL A 547 21.16 -20.06 21.95
N ASP A 548 20.20 -20.73 21.39
CA ASP A 548 19.43 -21.80 22.04
C ASP A 548 19.68 -23.13 21.34
N SER A 549 19.55 -24.22 22.09
CA SER A 549 19.59 -25.60 21.56
C SER A 549 18.48 -26.43 22.20
N ILE A 550 17.75 -27.16 21.37
CA ILE A 550 16.65 -28.02 21.77
C ILE A 550 16.95 -29.42 21.27
N SER A 551 16.84 -30.43 22.14
CA SER A 551 17.19 -31.80 21.81
C SER A 551 16.00 -32.75 21.98
N TYR A 552 15.85 -33.66 21.03
CA TYR A 552 14.79 -34.66 20.99
C TYR A 552 15.38 -36.09 20.94
N GLN A 553 14.98 -36.95 21.90
CA GLN A 553 15.27 -38.37 21.89
C GLN A 553 14.33 -39.10 20.94
N LEU A 554 14.87 -39.74 19.90
CA LEU A 554 14.08 -40.35 18.81
C LEU A 554 14.49 -41.81 18.59
N ALA A 555 13.63 -42.60 17.94
CA ALA A 555 13.96 -44.00 17.61
C ALA A 555 15.04 -44.15 16.50
N GLY A 556 15.21 -43.12 15.68
CA GLY A 556 16.16 -42.99 14.56
C GLY A 556 16.21 -41.58 14.04
N LYS A 557 17.00 -41.29 13.02
CA LYS A 557 17.07 -39.96 12.39
C LYS A 557 15.67 -39.54 11.93
N PRO A 558 15.24 -38.32 12.25
CA PRO A 558 13.94 -37.81 11.78
C PRO A 558 13.93 -37.60 10.26
N ASP A 559 12.76 -37.74 9.62
CA ASP A 559 12.53 -37.40 8.21
C ASP A 559 12.56 -35.88 7.99
N LEU A 560 12.12 -35.11 9.00
CA LEU A 560 12.09 -33.64 9.00
C LEU A 560 11.96 -33.11 10.43
N VAL A 561 12.69 -32.04 10.72
CA VAL A 561 12.41 -31.15 11.84
C VAL A 561 11.97 -29.80 11.27
N ASN A 562 10.72 -29.39 11.50
CA ASN A 562 10.12 -28.19 10.95
C ASN A 562 10.01 -27.12 12.03
N VAL A 563 10.97 -26.22 12.08
CA VAL A 563 10.99 -25.07 12.99
C VAL A 563 10.05 -23.98 12.50
N ASP A 564 9.40 -23.26 13.45
CA ASP A 564 8.29 -22.34 13.16
C ASP A 564 7.22 -23.06 12.30
N ALA A 565 6.71 -24.17 12.85
CA ALA A 565 5.83 -25.08 12.13
C ALA A 565 4.49 -24.43 11.72
N ASP A 566 4.09 -23.34 12.38
CA ASP A 566 2.92 -22.53 12.01
C ASP A 566 3.25 -21.43 10.99
N LYS A 567 4.55 -21.17 10.73
CA LYS A 567 5.03 -20.19 9.75
C LYS A 567 4.58 -18.74 10.01
N ILE A 568 4.56 -18.37 11.27
CA ILE A 568 4.03 -17.08 11.72
C ILE A 568 5.08 -16.05 12.12
N LEU A 569 6.31 -16.45 12.41
CA LEU A 569 7.31 -15.54 12.94
C LEU A 569 7.64 -14.40 11.97
N LEU A 570 7.69 -13.18 12.49
CA LEU A 570 8.32 -12.06 11.82
C LEU A 570 9.84 -12.21 11.97
N THR A 571 10.50 -12.75 10.97
CA THR A 571 11.93 -13.03 11.02
C THR A 571 12.56 -13.09 9.63
N LYS A 572 13.82 -12.72 9.54
CA LYS A 572 14.67 -13.16 8.43
C LYS A 572 15.30 -14.48 8.85
N LYS A 573 15.09 -15.55 8.07
CA LYS A 573 15.48 -16.91 8.45
C LYS A 573 16.45 -17.53 7.43
N THR A 574 17.52 -18.17 7.95
CA THR A 574 18.34 -19.14 7.23
C THR A 574 18.11 -20.49 7.86
N ASP A 575 17.55 -21.43 7.11
CA ASP A 575 17.21 -22.78 7.58
C ASP A 575 18.07 -23.81 6.83
N ASN A 576 19.05 -24.38 7.53
CA ASN A 576 20.09 -25.22 6.92
C ASN A 576 19.64 -26.69 6.76
N LYS A 577 18.49 -26.90 6.14
CA LYS A 577 17.99 -28.22 5.74
C LYS A 577 18.66 -28.72 4.47
N THR A 578 18.75 -30.03 4.34
CA THR A 578 19.15 -30.72 3.09
C THR A 578 18.01 -30.68 2.07
N ILE A 579 18.31 -30.90 0.79
CA ILE A 579 17.28 -30.98 -0.25
C ILE A 579 16.32 -32.17 -0.04
N ASP A 580 16.75 -33.23 0.61
CA ASP A 580 15.91 -34.37 0.98
C ASP A 580 14.90 -33.98 2.04
N GLU A 581 15.30 -33.21 3.05
CA GLU A 581 14.42 -32.68 4.09
C GLU A 581 13.44 -31.66 3.50
N PHE A 582 13.87 -30.77 2.57
CA PHE A 582 12.98 -29.89 1.85
C PHE A 582 12.00 -30.67 0.93
N SER A 583 12.44 -31.79 0.35
CA SER A 583 11.55 -32.65 -0.42
C SER A 583 10.49 -33.28 0.48
N PHE A 584 10.88 -33.79 1.64
CA PHE A 584 9.92 -34.31 2.60
C PHE A 584 8.96 -33.19 3.07
N GLN A 585 9.47 -31.99 3.36
CA GLN A 585 8.68 -30.84 3.78
C GLN A 585 7.60 -30.48 2.73
N TYR A 586 7.96 -30.41 1.44
CA TYR A 586 7.00 -30.10 0.37
C TYR A 586 5.80 -31.06 0.34
N PHE A 587 6.05 -32.35 0.48
CA PHE A 587 5.00 -33.37 0.36
C PHE A 587 4.23 -33.66 1.66
N ASN A 588 4.74 -33.28 2.84
CA ASN A 588 4.19 -33.68 4.13
C ASN A 588 3.81 -32.53 5.07
N ALA A 589 4.40 -31.34 4.91
CA ALA A 589 4.04 -30.14 5.68
C ALA A 589 3.11 -29.25 4.84
N PRO A 590 1.88 -28.95 5.33
CA PRO A 590 0.80 -28.48 4.47
C PRO A 590 0.74 -26.97 4.25
N ASN A 591 1.45 -26.15 5.07
CA ASN A 591 1.33 -24.69 5.01
C ASN A 591 1.90 -24.10 3.71
N TYR A 592 1.41 -22.96 3.31
CA TYR A 592 1.92 -22.23 2.15
C TYR A 592 3.43 -22.04 2.19
N LEU A 593 3.97 -21.54 3.33
CA LEU A 593 5.40 -21.27 3.46
C LEU A 593 6.25 -22.53 3.52
N ASP A 594 5.72 -23.68 4.02
CA ASP A 594 6.44 -24.96 3.95
C ASP A 594 6.73 -25.32 2.48
N ARG A 595 5.71 -25.20 1.63
CA ARG A 595 5.85 -25.48 0.19
C ARG A 595 6.67 -24.41 -0.55
N TYR A 596 6.48 -23.14 -0.18
CA TYR A 596 7.25 -22.02 -0.73
C TYR A 596 8.76 -22.19 -0.49
N GLU A 597 9.18 -22.46 0.76
CA GLU A 597 10.57 -22.66 1.15
C GLU A 597 11.22 -23.85 0.39
N ALA A 598 10.48 -24.94 0.25
CA ALA A 598 10.94 -26.11 -0.50
C ALA A 598 11.10 -25.82 -2.01
N ILE A 599 10.21 -25.03 -2.61
CA ILE A 599 10.34 -24.57 -4.01
C ILE A 599 11.57 -23.67 -4.17
N GLU A 600 11.83 -22.75 -3.22
CA GLU A 600 13.03 -21.89 -3.23
C GLU A 600 14.31 -22.73 -3.17
N ALA A 601 14.37 -23.68 -2.26
CA ALA A 601 15.52 -24.58 -2.13
C ALA A 601 15.73 -25.42 -3.41
N ALA A 602 14.66 -25.93 -3.99
CA ALA A 602 14.71 -26.70 -5.24
C ALA A 602 15.13 -25.84 -6.44
N ALA A 603 14.71 -24.58 -6.49
CA ALA A 603 15.08 -23.66 -7.55
C ALA A 603 16.58 -23.34 -7.58
N ALA A 604 17.23 -23.35 -6.40
CA ALA A 604 18.65 -23.03 -6.26
C ALA A 604 19.58 -24.07 -6.92
N ASP A 605 19.24 -25.38 -6.90
CA ASP A 605 20.02 -26.42 -7.56
C ASP A 605 19.12 -27.48 -8.23
N GLN A 606 18.77 -27.24 -9.49
CA GLN A 606 17.91 -28.12 -10.30
C GLN A 606 18.65 -29.30 -10.93
N THR A 607 19.91 -29.58 -10.52
CA THR A 607 20.63 -30.80 -10.92
C THR A 607 20.28 -32.00 -10.06
N ARG A 608 19.70 -31.75 -8.88
CA ARG A 608 19.37 -32.80 -7.91
C ARG A 608 17.99 -33.41 -8.24
N PRO A 609 17.88 -34.76 -8.29
CA PRO A 609 16.62 -35.42 -8.56
C PRO A 609 15.48 -35.00 -7.61
N GLN A 610 15.80 -34.79 -6.32
CA GLN A 610 14.84 -34.34 -5.33
C GLN A 610 14.30 -32.93 -5.62
N ALA A 611 15.16 -32.01 -6.07
CA ALA A 611 14.77 -30.66 -6.47
C ALA A 611 13.84 -30.70 -7.69
N GLN A 612 14.16 -31.51 -8.70
CA GLN A 612 13.29 -31.69 -9.86
C GLN A 612 11.94 -32.28 -9.46
N LYS A 613 11.91 -33.28 -8.56
CA LYS A 613 10.68 -33.88 -8.03
C LYS A 613 9.77 -32.82 -7.38
N ILE A 614 10.35 -31.92 -6.55
CA ILE A 614 9.62 -30.78 -5.96
C ILE A 614 9.04 -29.90 -7.06
N LEU A 615 9.88 -29.40 -7.98
CA LEU A 615 9.46 -28.43 -8.99
C LEU A 615 8.38 -28.99 -9.94
N ILE A 616 8.51 -30.25 -10.37
CA ILE A 616 7.50 -30.88 -11.24
C ILE A 616 6.18 -31.08 -10.49
N ALA A 617 6.22 -31.46 -9.21
CA ALA A 617 5.01 -31.54 -8.39
C ALA A 617 4.38 -30.16 -8.18
N ALA A 618 5.19 -29.13 -7.93
CA ALA A 618 4.76 -27.77 -7.64
C ALA A 618 4.13 -27.03 -8.84
N LEU A 619 4.37 -27.48 -10.07
CA LEU A 619 3.59 -27.05 -11.24
C LEU A 619 2.08 -27.37 -11.11
N LYS A 620 1.72 -28.31 -10.25
CA LYS A 620 0.35 -28.74 -9.95
C LYS A 620 -0.06 -28.38 -8.52
N ASP A 621 0.66 -27.48 -7.84
CA ASP A 621 0.29 -27.06 -6.48
C ASP A 621 -1.14 -26.53 -6.44
N LYS A 622 -1.84 -26.79 -5.35
CA LYS A 622 -3.23 -26.34 -5.16
C LYS A 622 -3.37 -24.81 -5.22
N TYR A 623 -2.33 -24.08 -4.80
CA TYR A 623 -2.32 -22.62 -4.79
C TYR A 623 -1.69 -22.05 -6.06
N TYR A 624 -2.45 -21.20 -6.76
CA TYR A 624 -2.03 -20.64 -8.05
C TYR A 624 -0.71 -19.84 -7.97
N GLY A 625 -0.49 -19.11 -6.85
CA GLY A 625 0.73 -18.33 -6.66
C GLY A 625 1.99 -19.20 -6.61
N LEU A 626 1.92 -20.42 -6.02
CA LEU A 626 3.04 -21.38 -6.02
C LEU A 626 3.24 -22.00 -7.41
N ARG A 627 2.16 -22.26 -8.18
CA ARG A 627 2.30 -22.67 -9.58
C ARG A 627 3.06 -21.62 -10.40
N ILE A 628 2.66 -20.33 -10.29
CA ILE A 628 3.32 -19.22 -10.98
C ILE A 628 4.80 -19.10 -10.56
N LYS A 629 5.08 -19.16 -9.25
CA LYS A 629 6.44 -19.13 -8.71
C LYS A 629 7.30 -20.23 -9.31
N THR A 630 6.78 -21.44 -9.33
CA THR A 630 7.47 -22.61 -9.87
C THR A 630 7.76 -22.44 -11.36
N ILE A 631 6.77 -22.06 -12.16
CA ILE A 631 6.93 -21.81 -13.60
C ILE A 631 8.06 -20.82 -13.87
N ARG A 632 8.12 -19.73 -13.09
CA ARG A 632 9.16 -18.70 -13.22
C ARG A 632 10.55 -19.17 -12.81
N ALA A 633 10.61 -20.12 -11.87
CA ALA A 633 11.85 -20.67 -11.33
C ALA A 633 12.48 -21.76 -12.21
N LEU A 634 11.71 -22.40 -13.11
CA LEU A 634 12.21 -23.48 -13.95
C LEU A 634 13.38 -23.07 -14.85
N ASN A 635 14.46 -23.82 -14.80
CA ASN A 635 15.58 -23.70 -15.74
C ASN A 635 15.33 -24.57 -16.98
N LEU A 636 14.56 -24.05 -17.93
CA LEU A 636 14.18 -24.76 -19.16
C LEU A 636 15.34 -24.91 -20.18
N THR A 637 16.55 -24.41 -19.88
CA THR A 637 17.72 -24.68 -20.69
C THR A 637 18.26 -26.08 -20.45
N LYS A 638 17.90 -26.70 -19.30
CA LYS A 638 18.26 -28.09 -18.98
C LYS A 638 17.25 -29.04 -19.63
N ASP A 639 17.73 -30.02 -20.35
CA ASP A 639 16.90 -30.94 -21.14
C ASP A 639 15.98 -31.80 -20.28
N ASP A 640 16.50 -32.31 -19.15
CA ASP A 640 15.74 -33.13 -18.22
C ASP A 640 14.57 -32.32 -17.58
N VAL A 641 14.84 -31.10 -17.11
CA VAL A 641 13.82 -30.19 -16.54
C VAL A 641 12.81 -29.81 -17.61
N ARG A 642 13.28 -29.42 -18.82
CA ARG A 642 12.42 -29.04 -19.93
C ARG A 642 11.49 -30.19 -20.35
N ASN A 643 12.04 -31.38 -20.57
CA ASN A 643 11.27 -32.54 -21.04
C ASN A 643 10.21 -32.96 -20.02
N ALA A 644 10.48 -32.86 -18.71
CA ALA A 644 9.52 -33.17 -17.67
C ALA A 644 8.44 -32.05 -17.53
N ALA A 645 8.82 -30.78 -17.66
CA ALA A 645 7.94 -29.65 -17.42
C ALA A 645 7.07 -29.27 -18.62
N GLN A 646 7.59 -29.40 -19.87
CA GLN A 646 6.91 -28.87 -21.07
C GLN A 646 5.50 -29.43 -21.27
N PRO A 647 5.19 -30.72 -21.12
CA PRO A 647 3.82 -31.22 -21.26
C PRO A 647 2.86 -30.60 -20.24
N ILE A 648 3.35 -30.38 -19.01
CA ILE A 648 2.57 -29.78 -17.93
C ILE A 648 2.33 -28.29 -18.24
N LEU A 649 3.36 -27.56 -18.68
CA LEU A 649 3.24 -26.15 -19.09
C LEU A 649 2.23 -25.96 -20.23
N ILE A 650 2.19 -26.86 -21.21
CA ILE A 650 1.20 -26.83 -22.29
C ILE A 650 -0.21 -27.01 -21.71
N SER A 651 -0.40 -27.99 -20.82
CA SER A 651 -1.67 -28.21 -20.16
C SER A 651 -2.11 -26.97 -19.33
N LEU A 652 -1.20 -26.42 -18.52
CA LEU A 652 -1.48 -25.21 -17.73
C LEU A 652 -1.85 -24.01 -18.63
N ALA A 653 -1.14 -23.80 -19.72
CA ALA A 653 -1.42 -22.74 -20.68
C ALA A 653 -2.82 -22.84 -21.29
N GLN A 654 -3.31 -24.07 -21.51
CA GLN A 654 -4.62 -24.32 -22.11
C GLN A 654 -5.78 -24.30 -21.12
N THR A 655 -5.59 -24.88 -19.93
CA THR A 655 -6.72 -25.31 -19.09
C THR A 655 -6.67 -24.84 -17.63
N ASP A 656 -5.61 -24.16 -17.16
CA ASP A 656 -5.59 -23.69 -15.78
C ASP A 656 -6.74 -22.69 -15.55
N ASN A 657 -7.45 -22.85 -14.44
CA ASN A 657 -8.55 -21.96 -14.07
C ASN A 657 -8.10 -20.51 -13.78
N ASN A 658 -6.83 -20.32 -13.40
CA ASN A 658 -6.28 -19.00 -13.11
C ASN A 658 -5.55 -18.44 -14.34
N THR A 659 -6.01 -17.31 -14.86
CA THR A 659 -5.47 -16.68 -16.07
C THR A 659 -4.00 -16.26 -15.94
N LEU A 660 -3.56 -15.89 -14.72
CA LEU A 660 -2.16 -15.54 -14.48
C LEU A 660 -1.23 -16.76 -14.54
N VAL A 661 -1.71 -17.95 -14.17
CA VAL A 661 -0.96 -19.22 -14.36
C VAL A 661 -0.87 -19.54 -15.85
N ARG A 662 -1.99 -19.40 -16.59
CA ARG A 662 -2.00 -19.57 -18.07
C ARG A 662 -0.98 -18.65 -18.73
N ALA A 663 -0.99 -17.35 -18.37
CA ALA A 663 -0.05 -16.36 -18.90
C ALA A 663 1.41 -16.69 -18.56
N ALA A 664 1.70 -17.14 -17.35
CA ALA A 664 3.05 -17.56 -16.93
C ALA A 664 3.53 -18.78 -17.73
N ALA A 665 2.67 -19.77 -17.93
CA ALA A 665 2.98 -20.97 -18.74
C ALA A 665 3.24 -20.63 -20.22
N ILE A 666 2.41 -19.77 -20.83
CA ILE A 666 2.62 -19.26 -22.20
C ILE A 666 3.97 -18.53 -22.29
N THR A 667 4.28 -17.66 -21.34
CA THR A 667 5.57 -16.95 -21.30
C THR A 667 6.75 -17.91 -21.22
N ALA A 668 6.67 -18.95 -20.38
CA ALA A 668 7.71 -19.96 -20.27
C ALA A 668 7.88 -20.76 -21.57
N LEU A 669 6.78 -21.18 -22.22
CA LEU A 669 6.81 -21.87 -23.50
C LEU A 669 7.33 -20.98 -24.65
N GLY A 670 7.00 -19.67 -24.64
CA GLY A 670 7.52 -18.71 -25.62
C GLY A 670 9.05 -18.60 -25.60
N LYS A 671 9.67 -18.64 -24.42
CA LYS A 671 11.13 -18.59 -24.25
C LYS A 671 11.84 -19.80 -24.88
N LEU A 672 11.17 -20.93 -25.07
CA LEU A 672 11.72 -22.11 -25.74
C LEU A 672 11.85 -21.92 -27.26
N LYS A 673 11.19 -20.92 -27.84
CA LYS A 673 11.19 -20.61 -29.27
C LYS A 673 10.84 -21.83 -30.16
N ALA A 674 10.03 -22.73 -29.64
CA ALA A 674 9.60 -23.93 -30.38
C ALA A 674 8.39 -23.58 -31.27
N SER A 675 8.58 -23.67 -32.60
CA SER A 675 7.54 -23.36 -33.60
C SER A 675 6.27 -24.21 -33.46
N GLY A 676 6.37 -25.43 -32.92
CA GLY A 676 5.22 -26.29 -32.60
C GLY A 676 4.20 -25.69 -31.65
N ASN A 677 4.58 -24.64 -30.87
CA ASN A 677 3.67 -23.95 -29.97
C ASN A 677 2.92 -22.76 -30.59
N MET A 678 3.18 -22.41 -31.87
CA MET A 678 2.56 -21.26 -32.54
C MET A 678 1.03 -21.31 -32.54
N THR A 679 0.44 -22.50 -32.74
CA THR A 679 -1.02 -22.71 -32.72
C THR A 679 -1.59 -22.34 -31.34
N LEU A 680 -0.99 -22.84 -30.27
CA LEU A 680 -1.37 -22.50 -28.89
C LEU A 680 -1.34 -20.99 -28.65
N PHE A 681 -0.25 -20.32 -29.01
CA PHE A 681 -0.11 -18.88 -28.83
C PHE A 681 -1.16 -18.10 -29.65
N THR A 682 -1.40 -18.50 -30.91
CA THR A 682 -2.41 -17.84 -31.76
C THR A 682 -3.83 -18.03 -31.19
N GLN A 683 -4.17 -19.21 -30.68
CA GLN A 683 -5.46 -19.46 -30.03
C GLN A 683 -5.60 -18.62 -28.73
N SER A 684 -4.52 -18.45 -27.99
CA SER A 684 -4.52 -17.64 -26.74
C SER A 684 -4.79 -16.16 -26.99
N MET A 685 -4.61 -15.65 -28.23
CA MET A 685 -4.96 -14.27 -28.57
C MET A 685 -6.48 -13.98 -28.53
N SER A 686 -7.35 -15.00 -28.53
CA SER A 686 -8.81 -14.84 -28.40
C SER A 686 -9.27 -14.81 -26.93
N SER A 687 -8.38 -14.86 -25.97
CA SER A 687 -8.72 -14.81 -24.54
C SER A 687 -9.24 -13.41 -24.15
N GLU A 688 -10.20 -13.35 -23.24
CA GLU A 688 -10.63 -12.08 -22.61
C GLU A 688 -9.61 -11.55 -21.60
N SER A 689 -8.67 -12.37 -21.11
CA SER A 689 -7.61 -11.97 -20.18
C SER A 689 -6.53 -11.17 -20.89
N TYR A 690 -6.27 -9.96 -20.43
CA TYR A 690 -5.15 -9.13 -20.90
C TYR A 690 -3.79 -9.77 -20.60
N ALA A 691 -3.66 -10.48 -19.47
CA ALA A 691 -2.44 -11.19 -19.13
C ALA A 691 -2.15 -12.33 -20.11
N VAL A 692 -3.16 -13.12 -20.48
CA VAL A 692 -3.02 -14.22 -21.43
C VAL A 692 -2.70 -13.69 -22.83
N GLN A 693 -3.42 -12.66 -23.31
CA GLN A 693 -3.15 -12.04 -24.60
C GLN A 693 -1.75 -11.42 -24.68
N GLY A 694 -1.32 -10.69 -23.64
CA GLY A 694 0.01 -10.10 -23.58
C GLY A 694 1.11 -11.14 -23.60
N ALA A 695 0.96 -12.24 -22.85
CA ALA A 695 1.91 -13.35 -22.88
C ALA A 695 1.96 -14.03 -24.26
N ALA A 696 0.81 -14.23 -24.89
CA ALA A 696 0.71 -14.82 -26.23
C ALA A 696 1.35 -13.92 -27.30
N LEU A 697 1.07 -12.62 -27.29
CA LEU A 697 1.67 -11.65 -28.20
C LEU A 697 3.20 -11.65 -28.09
N ASN A 698 3.74 -11.63 -26.88
CA ASN A 698 5.19 -11.73 -26.64
C ASN A 698 5.77 -13.06 -27.14
N ALA A 699 5.07 -14.18 -26.93
CA ALA A 699 5.52 -15.48 -27.40
C ALA A 699 5.52 -15.58 -28.95
N ILE A 700 4.50 -15.01 -29.61
CA ILE A 700 4.46 -14.90 -31.07
C ILE A 700 5.59 -14.01 -31.57
N ALA A 701 5.86 -12.87 -30.92
CA ALA A 701 6.93 -11.95 -31.29
C ALA A 701 8.33 -12.60 -31.27
N LEU A 702 8.56 -13.55 -30.36
CA LEU A 702 9.80 -14.31 -30.30
C LEU A 702 10.02 -15.29 -31.47
N LEU A 703 8.94 -15.68 -32.18
CA LEU A 703 8.92 -16.61 -33.31
C LEU A 703 8.72 -15.91 -34.65
N ASP A 704 7.82 -14.95 -34.71
CA ASP A 704 7.41 -14.20 -35.90
C ASP A 704 7.06 -12.75 -35.52
N PRO A 705 8.05 -11.85 -35.49
CA PRO A 705 7.81 -10.44 -35.15
C PRO A 705 6.84 -9.73 -36.10
N ALA A 706 6.84 -10.08 -37.40
CA ALA A 706 5.97 -9.44 -38.37
C ALA A 706 4.49 -9.78 -38.12
N LYS A 707 4.18 -11.03 -37.83
CA LYS A 707 2.85 -11.49 -37.42
C LYS A 707 2.42 -10.81 -36.12
N ALA A 708 3.34 -10.70 -35.12
CA ALA A 708 3.05 -10.03 -33.85
C ALA A 708 2.70 -8.55 -34.05
N LEU A 709 3.45 -7.81 -34.90
CA LEU A 709 3.15 -6.39 -35.22
C LEU A 709 1.76 -6.24 -35.84
N SER A 710 1.39 -7.13 -36.79
CA SER A 710 0.08 -7.13 -37.40
C SER A 710 -1.06 -7.37 -36.40
N LEU A 711 -0.87 -8.30 -35.45
CA LEU A 711 -1.84 -8.58 -34.37
C LEU A 711 -1.96 -7.42 -33.40
N ALA A 712 -0.83 -6.84 -32.97
CA ALA A 712 -0.79 -5.72 -32.05
C ALA A 712 -1.56 -4.50 -32.55
N LYS A 713 -1.50 -4.22 -33.85
CA LYS A 713 -2.23 -3.10 -34.47
C LYS A 713 -3.76 -3.20 -34.28
N GLY A 714 -4.29 -4.42 -34.32
CA GLY A 714 -5.72 -4.69 -34.07
C GLY A 714 -6.13 -4.50 -32.59
N LEU A 715 -5.15 -4.50 -31.65
CA LEU A 715 -5.38 -4.44 -30.20
C LEU A 715 -5.16 -3.03 -29.59
N GLU A 716 -4.71 -2.05 -30.38
CA GLU A 716 -4.39 -0.70 -29.88
C GLU A 716 -5.58 0.02 -29.22
N LYS A 717 -6.81 -0.31 -29.58
CA LYS A 717 -8.03 0.34 -29.07
C LYS A 717 -8.56 -0.29 -27.78
N ASP A 718 -8.21 -1.53 -27.50
CA ASP A 718 -8.70 -2.28 -26.35
C ASP A 718 -7.56 -3.09 -25.72
N ASN A 719 -6.76 -2.37 -24.92
CA ASN A 719 -5.63 -2.96 -24.20
C ASN A 719 -5.50 -2.31 -22.81
N LYS A 720 -5.08 -3.11 -21.82
CA LYS A 720 -4.77 -2.67 -20.47
C LYS A 720 -3.67 -3.54 -19.85
N GLY A 721 -2.98 -3.02 -18.84
CA GLY A 721 -2.04 -3.75 -18.01
C GLY A 721 -1.01 -4.56 -18.83
N ALA A 722 -1.00 -5.87 -18.67
CA ALA A 722 -0.01 -6.76 -19.31
C ALA A 722 -0.06 -6.72 -20.85
N LEU A 723 -1.23 -6.51 -21.45
CA LEU A 723 -1.34 -6.40 -22.91
C LEU A 723 -0.74 -5.09 -23.41
N THR A 724 -1.01 -3.95 -22.76
CA THR A 724 -0.37 -2.67 -23.07
C THR A 724 1.15 -2.78 -22.99
N ALA A 725 1.67 -3.38 -21.93
CA ALA A 725 3.11 -3.61 -21.75
C ALA A 725 3.70 -4.49 -22.86
N ALA A 726 2.98 -5.52 -23.32
CA ALA A 726 3.42 -6.39 -24.40
C ALA A 726 3.46 -5.65 -25.76
N ILE A 727 2.42 -4.85 -26.07
CA ILE A 727 2.38 -4.02 -27.29
C ILE A 727 3.52 -2.99 -27.25
N MET A 728 3.72 -2.28 -26.12
CA MET A 728 4.84 -1.34 -25.96
C MET A 728 6.19 -2.02 -26.19
N THR A 729 6.42 -3.18 -25.57
CA THR A 729 7.68 -3.93 -25.73
C THR A 729 7.90 -4.32 -27.19
N LEU A 730 6.88 -4.81 -27.87
CA LEU A 730 6.94 -5.17 -29.28
C LEU A 730 7.27 -3.96 -30.17
N TYR A 731 6.56 -2.84 -29.98
CA TYR A 731 6.73 -1.63 -30.78
C TYR A 731 8.08 -0.96 -30.55
N THR A 732 8.55 -0.91 -29.30
CA THR A 732 9.87 -0.33 -28.98
C THR A 732 11.02 -1.19 -29.52
N THR A 733 10.81 -2.49 -29.70
CA THR A 733 11.81 -3.44 -30.20
C THR A 733 11.80 -3.57 -31.72
N ASN A 734 10.62 -3.68 -32.32
CA ASN A 734 10.42 -4.06 -33.72
C ASN A 734 9.68 -3.01 -34.58
N GLY A 735 9.11 -1.97 -33.94
CA GLY A 735 8.38 -0.90 -34.58
C GLY A 735 9.27 0.24 -35.09
N ASN A 736 8.61 1.27 -35.61
CA ASN A 736 9.20 2.48 -36.17
C ASN A 736 8.38 3.73 -35.79
N ASP A 737 8.58 4.85 -36.47
CA ASP A 737 7.85 6.09 -36.23
C ASP A 737 6.32 5.98 -36.30
N ALA A 738 5.77 4.96 -36.98
CA ALA A 738 4.31 4.78 -37.08
C ALA A 738 3.68 4.32 -35.76
N GLU A 739 4.45 3.60 -34.91
CA GLU A 739 4.03 3.09 -33.62
C GLU A 739 4.32 4.07 -32.47
N TRP A 740 5.09 5.13 -32.71
CA TRP A 740 5.44 6.12 -31.69
C TRP A 740 4.22 6.74 -30.98
N PRO A 741 3.14 7.17 -31.67
CA PRO A 741 1.99 7.78 -30.98
C PRO A 741 1.39 6.87 -29.90
N PHE A 742 1.31 5.56 -30.16
CA PHE A 742 0.84 4.58 -29.18
C PHE A 742 1.80 4.46 -28.00
N VAL A 743 3.11 4.29 -28.30
CA VAL A 743 4.14 4.11 -27.25
C VAL A 743 4.22 5.31 -26.34
N TYR A 744 4.19 6.52 -26.92
CA TYR A 744 4.21 7.78 -26.17
C TYR A 744 3.00 7.89 -25.23
N HIS A 745 1.79 7.70 -25.77
CA HIS A 745 0.56 7.79 -25.00
C HIS A 745 0.50 6.73 -23.88
N ALA A 746 0.83 5.49 -24.19
CA ALA A 746 0.86 4.41 -23.21
C ALA A 746 1.88 4.68 -22.09
N PHE A 747 3.05 5.26 -22.40
CA PHE A 747 4.04 5.63 -21.39
C PHE A 747 3.56 6.79 -20.52
N VAL A 748 2.98 7.84 -21.11
CA VAL A 748 2.45 9.01 -20.37
C VAL A 748 1.36 8.58 -19.38
N GLU A 749 0.46 7.69 -19.77
CA GLU A 749 -0.65 7.22 -18.94
C GLU A 749 -0.28 6.12 -17.93
N SER A 750 0.90 5.52 -18.06
CA SER A 750 1.36 4.46 -17.15
C SER A 750 1.56 4.98 -15.71
N GLY A 751 1.23 4.13 -14.73
CA GLY A 751 1.57 4.33 -13.34
C GLY A 751 3.10 4.34 -13.09
N ILE A 752 3.52 4.68 -11.87
CA ILE A 752 4.95 4.81 -11.52
C ILE A 752 5.71 3.52 -11.81
N GLN A 753 5.20 2.38 -11.36
CA GLN A 753 5.88 1.09 -11.51
C GLN A 753 5.98 0.66 -12.98
N GLU A 754 4.92 0.86 -13.75
CA GLU A 754 4.90 0.57 -15.19
C GLU A 754 5.88 1.46 -15.95
N LYS A 755 5.95 2.77 -15.62
CA LYS A 755 6.94 3.70 -16.19
C LYS A 755 8.37 3.23 -15.92
N PHE A 756 8.68 2.80 -14.69
CA PHE A 756 9.99 2.24 -14.36
C PHE A 756 10.32 0.99 -15.17
N ASN A 757 9.35 0.07 -15.31
CA ASN A 757 9.52 -1.17 -16.07
C ASN A 757 9.71 -0.89 -17.58
N ALA A 758 9.05 0.12 -18.13
CA ALA A 758 9.11 0.49 -19.54
C ALA A 758 10.22 1.51 -19.87
N LEU A 759 10.86 2.11 -18.84
CA LEU A 759 11.77 3.26 -18.99
C LEU A 759 12.84 3.05 -20.08
N LYS A 760 13.56 1.92 -20.00
CA LYS A 760 14.62 1.61 -20.97
C LYS A 760 14.05 1.46 -22.38
N ASN A 761 12.99 0.70 -22.57
CA ASN A 761 12.40 0.45 -23.88
C ASN A 761 11.88 1.74 -24.51
N PHE A 762 11.20 2.59 -23.71
CA PHE A 762 10.73 3.90 -24.15
C PHE A 762 11.90 4.82 -24.56
N ALA A 763 12.97 4.86 -23.77
CA ALA A 763 14.17 5.63 -24.08
C ALA A 763 14.88 5.11 -25.35
N ASP A 764 15.00 3.80 -25.53
CA ASP A 764 15.59 3.17 -26.71
C ASP A 764 14.82 3.58 -27.99
N MET A 765 13.48 3.60 -27.93
CA MET A 765 12.67 4.06 -29.06
C MET A 765 12.81 5.57 -29.28
N THR A 766 12.75 6.38 -28.23
CA THR A 766 13.01 7.83 -28.26
C THR A 766 14.34 8.16 -28.95
N ALA A 767 15.36 7.34 -28.68
CA ALA A 767 16.67 7.49 -29.31
C ALA A 767 16.68 7.18 -30.82
N LYS A 768 15.79 6.28 -31.30
CA LYS A 768 15.82 5.72 -32.67
C LYS A 768 14.82 6.32 -33.64
N VAL A 769 13.71 6.94 -33.17
CA VAL A 769 12.69 7.53 -34.08
C VAL A 769 13.34 8.53 -35.05
N ASN A 770 12.89 8.56 -36.31
CA ASN A 770 13.49 9.43 -37.34
C ASN A 770 12.99 10.87 -37.22
N LYS A 771 11.74 11.09 -36.76
CA LYS A 771 11.15 12.40 -36.60
C LYS A 771 11.71 13.12 -35.36
N PRO A 772 12.40 14.27 -35.52
CA PRO A 772 12.96 15.01 -34.38
C PRO A 772 11.91 15.42 -33.34
N GLU A 773 10.67 15.74 -33.76
CA GLU A 773 9.57 16.07 -32.86
C GLU A 773 9.21 14.93 -31.92
N TYR A 774 9.30 13.68 -32.36
CA TYR A 774 9.04 12.50 -31.53
C TYR A 774 10.15 12.29 -30.50
N ALA A 775 11.40 12.50 -30.91
CA ALA A 775 12.53 12.45 -29.98
C ALA A 775 12.40 13.52 -28.87
N GLN A 776 12.04 14.75 -29.26
CA GLN A 776 11.86 15.86 -28.30
C GLN A 776 10.70 15.57 -27.34
N GLN A 777 9.57 15.03 -27.81
CA GLN A 777 8.46 14.60 -26.94
C GLN A 777 8.92 13.56 -25.90
N GLY A 778 9.66 12.53 -26.33
CA GLY A 778 10.15 11.49 -25.44
C GLY A 778 11.16 12.00 -24.41
N ILE A 779 12.07 12.88 -24.82
CA ILE A 779 13.05 13.54 -23.94
C ILE A 779 12.34 14.38 -22.87
N GLU A 780 11.34 15.16 -23.27
CA GLU A 780 10.56 16.01 -22.36
C GLU A 780 9.81 15.17 -21.32
N GLU A 781 9.18 14.07 -21.74
CA GLU A 781 8.47 13.16 -20.83
C GLU A 781 9.44 12.47 -19.85
N LEU A 782 10.62 12.03 -20.31
CA LEU A 782 11.65 11.46 -19.45
C LEU A 782 12.16 12.47 -18.42
N LYS A 783 12.39 13.74 -18.84
CA LYS A 783 12.74 14.83 -17.93
C LYS A 783 11.68 14.99 -16.84
N ASN A 784 10.41 15.10 -17.24
CA ASN A 784 9.28 15.27 -16.31
C ASN A 784 9.16 14.08 -15.33
N ALA A 785 9.32 12.85 -15.82
CA ALA A 785 9.35 11.66 -14.98
C ALA A 785 10.54 11.68 -13.99
N GLY A 786 11.73 12.07 -14.45
CA GLY A 786 12.94 12.17 -13.61
C GLY A 786 12.79 13.19 -12.48
N ILE A 787 12.18 14.32 -12.75
CA ILE A 787 11.91 15.38 -11.76
C ILE A 787 10.81 14.92 -10.80
N LYS A 788 9.64 14.49 -11.33
CA LYS A 788 8.46 14.10 -10.55
C LYS A 788 8.74 12.94 -9.59
N PHE A 789 9.52 11.96 -10.03
CA PHE A 789 9.80 10.75 -9.25
C PHE A 789 11.18 10.75 -8.59
N LYS A 790 11.84 11.91 -8.49
CA LYS A 790 13.14 12.07 -7.82
C LYS A 790 13.10 11.60 -6.36
N VAL A 791 12.02 11.89 -5.66
CA VAL A 791 11.79 11.48 -4.26
C VAL A 791 11.79 9.95 -4.07
N TYR A 792 11.51 9.19 -5.13
CA TYR A 792 11.56 7.71 -5.16
C TYR A 792 12.88 7.17 -5.73
N GLY A 793 13.90 8.01 -5.92
CA GLY A 793 15.21 7.60 -6.44
C GLY A 793 15.28 7.38 -7.94
N ALA A 794 14.31 7.89 -8.72
CA ALA A 794 14.24 7.71 -10.18
C ALA A 794 15.34 8.45 -10.94
N ALA A 795 15.81 9.58 -10.43
CA ALA A 795 16.69 10.50 -11.16
C ALA A 795 17.94 9.85 -11.80
N PRO A 796 18.76 9.05 -11.08
CA PRO A 796 19.94 8.42 -11.68
C PRO A 796 19.60 7.50 -12.86
N PHE A 797 18.49 6.76 -12.78
CA PHE A 797 18.04 5.85 -13.85
C PHE A 797 17.59 6.61 -15.08
N VAL A 798 16.84 7.70 -14.91
CA VAL A 798 16.39 8.56 -16.01
C VAL A 798 17.57 9.29 -16.67
N VAL A 799 18.52 9.83 -15.89
CA VAL A 799 19.72 10.47 -16.40
C VAL A 799 20.52 9.51 -17.29
N THR A 800 20.73 8.26 -16.84
CA THR A 800 21.41 7.25 -17.65
C THR A 800 20.72 7.02 -19.01
N GLN A 801 19.36 7.00 -19.04
CA GLN A 801 18.66 6.85 -20.32
C GLN A 801 18.79 8.11 -21.21
N LEU A 802 18.72 9.31 -20.65
CA LEU A 802 18.90 10.56 -21.39
C LEU A 802 20.32 10.68 -21.97
N GLU A 803 21.35 10.22 -21.26
CA GLU A 803 22.72 10.13 -21.76
C GLU A 803 22.81 9.20 -22.99
N GLY A 804 22.13 8.04 -22.96
CA GLY A 804 22.04 7.13 -24.10
C GLY A 804 21.35 7.77 -25.31
N ILE A 805 20.26 8.51 -25.09
CA ILE A 805 19.55 9.26 -26.14
C ILE A 805 20.48 10.33 -26.72
N LYS A 806 21.15 11.14 -25.89
CA LYS A 806 22.10 12.17 -26.32
C LYS A 806 23.18 11.58 -27.25
N ALA A 807 23.80 10.47 -26.84
CA ALA A 807 24.85 9.80 -27.62
C ALA A 807 24.32 9.32 -28.98
N THR A 808 23.14 8.70 -29.03
CA THR A 808 22.52 8.20 -30.26
C THR A 808 22.15 9.37 -31.19
N ARG A 809 21.52 10.44 -30.69
CA ARG A 809 21.13 11.62 -31.47
C ARG A 809 22.33 12.37 -32.02
N THR A 810 23.42 12.49 -31.26
CA THR A 810 24.69 13.01 -31.75
C THR A 810 25.21 12.20 -32.94
N THR A 811 25.17 10.87 -32.85
CA THR A 811 25.56 9.95 -33.94
C THR A 811 24.68 10.13 -35.20
N MET A 812 23.37 10.36 -34.99
CA MET A 812 22.40 10.63 -36.05
C MET A 812 22.50 12.05 -36.64
N LYS A 813 23.37 12.93 -36.11
CA LYS A 813 23.52 14.34 -36.45
C LYS A 813 22.24 15.15 -36.18
N ASP A 814 21.46 14.77 -35.20
CA ASP A 814 20.31 15.52 -34.68
C ASP A 814 20.74 16.33 -33.47
N ASP A 815 21.44 17.43 -33.74
CA ASP A 815 22.04 18.30 -32.73
C ASP A 815 20.98 18.92 -31.81
N ALA A 816 19.78 19.18 -32.33
CA ALA A 816 18.67 19.78 -31.59
C ALA A 816 18.17 18.81 -30.48
N SER A 817 17.91 17.54 -30.81
CA SER A 817 17.50 16.54 -29.83
C SER A 817 18.64 16.14 -28.88
N ALA A 818 19.89 16.11 -29.36
CA ALA A 818 21.06 15.88 -28.51
C ALA A 818 21.21 16.97 -27.44
N LYS A 819 21.02 18.26 -27.82
CA LYS A 819 21.02 19.39 -26.90
C LYS A 819 19.82 19.32 -25.92
N ALA A 820 18.63 19.00 -26.43
CA ALA A 820 17.43 18.82 -25.54
C ALA A 820 17.66 17.76 -24.48
N ALA A 821 18.32 16.65 -24.83
CA ALA A 821 18.67 15.61 -23.85
C ALA A 821 19.68 16.10 -22.79
N ASP A 822 20.67 16.89 -23.21
CA ASP A 822 21.65 17.54 -22.30
C ASP A 822 20.97 18.51 -21.32
N ASP A 823 20.10 19.38 -21.85
CA ASP A 823 19.30 20.31 -21.03
C ASP A 823 18.36 19.53 -20.05
N ALA A 824 17.77 18.43 -20.48
CA ALA A 824 16.94 17.56 -19.65
C ALA A 824 17.74 16.90 -18.49
N ILE A 825 18.96 16.39 -18.78
CA ILE A 825 19.87 15.83 -17.77
C ILE A 825 20.16 16.88 -16.69
N LYS A 826 20.51 18.09 -17.12
CA LYS A 826 20.78 19.19 -16.18
C LYS A 826 19.55 19.52 -15.33
N ALA A 827 18.37 19.62 -15.94
CA ALA A 827 17.13 19.92 -15.23
C ALA A 827 16.78 18.85 -14.18
N VAL A 828 16.96 17.54 -14.49
CA VAL A 828 16.73 16.44 -13.53
C VAL A 828 17.72 16.48 -12.37
N ASN A 829 19.00 16.79 -12.63
CA ASN A 829 20.02 16.90 -11.59
C ASN A 829 19.78 18.11 -10.68
N ASP A 830 19.43 19.27 -11.25
CA ASP A 830 19.25 20.54 -10.53
C ASP A 830 17.89 20.63 -9.79
N ALA A 831 16.90 19.78 -10.11
CA ALA A 831 15.62 19.75 -9.43
C ALA A 831 15.81 19.46 -7.93
N LYS A 832 15.10 20.20 -7.06
CA LYS A 832 15.20 20.10 -5.59
C LYS A 832 14.29 19.01 -5.04
#